data_16e874321b6c5ff6c7784ed1fbdb3da5
#
_entry.id   16e874321b6c5ff6c7784ed1fbdb3da5
#
_cell.length_a   1.000
_cell.length_b   1.000
_cell.length_c   1.000
_cell.angle_alpha   90.00
_cell.angle_beta   90.00
_cell.angle_gamma   90.00
#
_symmetry.space_group_name_H-M   'P 1'
#
loop_
_entity.id
_entity.type
_entity.pdbx_description
1 polymer ?
#
loop_
_entity_poly.entity_id
_entity_poly.type
_entity_poly.pdbx_seq_one_letter_code
_entity_poly.pdbx_strand_id
1 'polypeptide(L)'
;MKNVFISLIDELEINCPRSLEKEILHAASEELIIKHIEKGLDNNLFTYKFFIGQITQNVSILSHFVISYEDGYKLIKYINGAYYDSAGAAVNLNDFLGCRYFELREKAKKVASDDLITEIYHLTPLWSVLLLLLTPFALVTPLYTNIFNTRLVYSNAVTTLFVVSAFFLMMYIGEFFAKRKIKEKCFKANKRSSKLFERYLFSFFPYFNGFSYANSLRTVEQYRKMVWDSIPMIASDALSFILLFIAMSVFLSWLSVYFLMFYAVIFFIFFVYRSKLYKKMADNENAANDMLKLRLSYIDNRDSIRFVNKFNLLKKYYNTYNMSLHYDEKISSFNFYWDELTKLVSFLALTLLFVLCFAGISTSTLNPAYMIVLFIISSRLSGLMAQIVTRLSHLKAGLYHLKQSLDMLMGDNITKDTIDDVGVKAESIDKIKLTGLTIKHDEASILENVSLKLKKGILYGLKGGVGTGKSTLMKTLIGSHHNYKGKIEYAGIDLNILDKSMLESKVSYLSADMSFFSGTLYDNFVFRGCNAPKTMDAILKECFPGRNFDYQNLYVDDIDNIPMSTGQKRKLLFLMAILSNADVYVLDESLVNLSPEDVVKCLGLLRKYAAQSIVILSSHNDSVLSACDVVLEIKDKTIIEHQ
;
A
#
# COMPACT_ATOMS: atom_id res chain seq x y z
N MET A 1 -24.46 -22.45 -9.42
CA MET A 1 -23.00 -22.66 -9.24
C MET A 1 -22.16 -21.56 -9.88
N LYS A 2 -22.05 -21.49 -11.22
CA LYS A 2 -21.13 -20.59 -11.97
C LYS A 2 -21.26 -19.11 -11.58
N ASN A 3 -22.45 -18.56 -11.57
CA ASN A 3 -22.71 -17.17 -11.18
C ASN A 3 -22.36 -16.88 -9.71
N VAL A 4 -22.46 -17.86 -8.82
CA VAL A 4 -22.12 -17.71 -7.40
C VAL A 4 -20.61 -17.55 -7.20
N PHE A 5 -19.80 -18.30 -7.95
CA PHE A 5 -18.35 -18.16 -7.92
C PHE A 5 -17.88 -16.84 -8.55
N ILE A 6 -18.53 -16.37 -9.62
CA ILE A 6 -18.26 -15.04 -10.19
C ILE A 6 -18.61 -13.96 -9.17
N SER A 7 -19.77 -14.06 -8.51
CA SER A 7 -20.17 -13.13 -7.45
C SER A 7 -19.20 -13.14 -6.26
N LEU A 8 -18.60 -14.28 -5.91
CA LEU A 8 -17.56 -14.33 -4.88
C LEU A 8 -16.33 -13.50 -5.28
N ILE A 9 -15.87 -13.63 -6.53
CA ILE A 9 -14.71 -12.87 -7.04
C ILE A 9 -15.01 -11.36 -7.02
N ASP A 10 -16.22 -10.97 -7.41
CA ASP A 10 -16.64 -9.55 -7.40
C ASP A 10 -16.73 -8.99 -5.98
N GLU A 11 -17.27 -9.75 -5.01
CA GLU A 11 -17.35 -9.32 -3.60
C GLU A 11 -15.98 -9.20 -2.94
N LEU A 12 -15.01 -10.01 -3.35
CA LEU A 12 -13.62 -9.91 -2.92
C LEU A 12 -12.88 -8.74 -3.62
N GLU A 13 -13.55 -7.96 -4.46
CA GLU A 13 -12.98 -6.88 -5.27
C GLU A 13 -11.79 -7.34 -6.16
N ILE A 14 -11.75 -8.62 -6.54
CA ILE A 14 -10.73 -9.18 -7.42
C ILE A 14 -11.12 -8.91 -8.88
N ASN A 15 -10.17 -8.41 -9.67
CA ASN A 15 -10.44 -8.11 -11.07
C ASN A 15 -10.54 -9.42 -11.88
N CYS A 16 -11.76 -9.81 -12.25
CA CYS A 16 -12.01 -10.98 -13.10
C CYS A 16 -11.88 -10.59 -14.59
N PRO A 17 -10.92 -11.17 -15.35
CA PRO A 17 -10.84 -10.95 -16.79
C PRO A 17 -12.09 -11.50 -17.49
N ARG A 18 -12.59 -10.81 -18.51
CA ARG A 18 -13.76 -11.27 -19.30
C ARG A 18 -13.56 -12.62 -19.99
N SER A 19 -12.32 -12.98 -20.30
CA SER A 19 -11.97 -14.31 -20.82
C SER A 19 -12.23 -15.40 -19.79
N LEU A 20 -11.79 -15.16 -18.54
CA LEU A 20 -11.99 -16.05 -17.42
C LEU A 20 -13.48 -16.22 -17.08
N GLU A 21 -14.23 -15.13 -17.09
CA GLU A 21 -15.69 -15.15 -16.89
C GLU A 21 -16.40 -16.07 -17.88
N LYS A 22 -16.00 -16.02 -19.17
CA LYS A 22 -16.51 -16.92 -20.20
C LYS A 22 -16.09 -18.39 -19.95
N GLU A 23 -14.84 -18.63 -19.56
CA GLU A 23 -14.35 -19.97 -19.24
C GLU A 23 -15.12 -20.59 -18.06
N ILE A 24 -15.39 -19.83 -17.01
CA ILE A 24 -16.21 -20.24 -15.87
C ILE A 24 -17.64 -20.60 -16.34
N LEU A 25 -18.24 -19.76 -17.18
CA LEU A 25 -19.57 -19.98 -17.71
C LEU A 25 -19.68 -21.23 -18.59
N HIS A 26 -18.62 -21.63 -19.26
CA HIS A 26 -18.57 -22.84 -20.10
C HIS A 26 -18.06 -24.09 -19.37
N ALA A 27 -17.51 -23.99 -18.17
CA ALA A 27 -16.99 -25.13 -17.43
C ALA A 27 -18.08 -26.19 -17.13
N ALA A 28 -17.75 -27.47 -17.28
CA ALA A 28 -18.69 -28.58 -17.13
C ALA A 28 -18.81 -29.11 -15.69
N SER A 29 -17.80 -28.87 -14.84
CA SER A 29 -17.75 -29.39 -13.47
C SER A 29 -17.23 -28.34 -12.47
N GLU A 30 -17.46 -28.59 -11.17
CA GLU A 30 -16.95 -27.78 -10.05
C GLU A 30 -15.42 -27.70 -10.06
N GLU A 31 -14.74 -28.83 -10.23
CA GLU A 31 -13.28 -28.89 -10.28
C GLU A 31 -12.69 -28.05 -11.42
N LEU A 32 -13.39 -28.04 -12.56
CA LEU A 32 -12.99 -27.24 -13.71
C LEU A 32 -13.16 -25.74 -13.44
N ILE A 33 -14.23 -25.34 -12.76
CA ILE A 33 -14.45 -23.95 -12.33
C ILE A 33 -13.33 -23.51 -11.39
N ILE A 34 -13.03 -24.28 -10.36
CA ILE A 34 -11.96 -24.00 -9.39
C ILE A 34 -10.63 -23.84 -10.11
N LYS A 35 -10.27 -24.79 -10.96
CA LYS A 35 -9.01 -24.78 -11.73
C LYS A 35 -8.90 -23.57 -12.68
N HIS A 36 -10.00 -23.19 -13.35
CA HIS A 36 -10.03 -22.01 -14.21
C HIS A 36 -9.86 -20.73 -13.40
N ILE A 37 -10.51 -20.61 -12.24
CA ILE A 37 -10.39 -19.44 -11.36
C ILE A 37 -8.96 -19.33 -10.81
N GLU A 38 -8.39 -20.40 -10.25
CA GLU A 38 -7.03 -20.39 -9.72
C GLU A 38 -6.01 -19.99 -10.78
N LYS A 39 -6.07 -20.60 -11.97
CA LYS A 39 -5.15 -20.29 -13.07
C LYS A 39 -5.41 -18.93 -13.70
N GLY A 40 -6.65 -18.52 -13.84
CA GLY A 40 -7.02 -17.29 -14.53
C GLY A 40 -6.86 -16.03 -13.67
N LEU A 41 -6.90 -16.15 -12.34
CA LEU A 41 -6.62 -15.06 -11.41
C LEU A 41 -5.14 -14.98 -11.02
N ASP A 42 -4.37 -16.07 -11.20
CA ASP A 42 -2.94 -16.07 -10.87
C ASP A 42 -2.20 -15.00 -11.67
N ASN A 43 -1.46 -14.15 -10.97
CA ASN A 43 -0.68 -13.06 -11.57
C ASN A 43 0.71 -12.98 -10.92
N ASN A 44 1.51 -12.00 -11.34
CA ASN A 44 2.87 -11.86 -10.82
C ASN A 44 2.95 -11.48 -9.34
N LEU A 45 1.89 -10.84 -8.80
CA LEU A 45 1.83 -10.36 -7.43
C LEU A 45 1.15 -11.35 -6.48
N PHE A 46 0.15 -12.08 -6.95
CA PHE A 46 -0.66 -12.98 -6.14
C PHE A 46 -0.83 -14.35 -6.80
N THR A 47 -0.88 -15.38 -5.96
CA THR A 47 -1.47 -16.69 -6.29
C THR A 47 -2.81 -16.80 -5.61
N TYR A 48 -3.76 -17.44 -6.29
CA TYR A 48 -5.10 -17.67 -5.77
C TYR A 48 -5.34 -19.18 -5.68
N LYS A 49 -5.80 -19.63 -4.52
CA LYS A 49 -6.17 -21.04 -4.30
C LYS A 49 -7.49 -21.14 -3.56
N PHE A 50 -8.29 -22.15 -3.92
CA PHE A 50 -9.46 -22.50 -3.15
C PHE A 50 -9.08 -23.40 -1.99
N PHE A 51 -9.52 -23.01 -0.80
CA PHE A 51 -9.56 -23.88 0.35
C PHE A 51 -10.96 -24.50 0.43
N ILE A 52 -11.01 -25.85 0.47
CA ILE A 52 -12.25 -26.61 0.55
C ILE A 52 -12.27 -27.27 1.93
N GLY A 53 -13.29 -26.95 2.71
CA GLY A 53 -13.48 -27.50 4.05
C GLY A 53 -14.93 -27.94 4.29
N GLN A 54 -15.18 -28.51 5.47
CA GLN A 54 -16.53 -28.79 5.96
C GLN A 54 -16.85 -27.88 7.14
N ILE A 55 -18.10 -27.42 7.22
CA ILE A 55 -18.58 -26.60 8.32
C ILE A 55 -18.80 -27.49 9.53
N THR A 56 -18.01 -27.28 10.59
CA THR A 56 -18.13 -27.93 11.89
C THR A 56 -18.53 -26.90 12.95
N GLN A 57 -18.96 -27.33 14.15
CA GLN A 57 -19.39 -26.42 15.23
C GLN A 57 -18.33 -25.40 15.65
N ASN A 58 -17.04 -25.66 15.37
CA ASN A 58 -15.91 -24.84 15.78
C ASN A 58 -15.24 -24.08 14.63
N VAL A 59 -15.79 -24.14 13.41
CA VAL A 59 -15.22 -23.44 12.25
C VAL A 59 -15.69 -21.99 12.24
N SER A 60 -14.74 -21.06 12.31
CA SER A 60 -14.95 -19.64 12.03
C SER A 60 -14.29 -19.29 10.70
N ILE A 61 -15.05 -18.78 9.74
CA ILE A 61 -14.54 -18.34 8.44
C ILE A 61 -14.63 -16.81 8.42
N LEU A 62 -13.48 -16.14 8.40
CA LEU A 62 -13.37 -14.67 8.51
C LEU A 62 -13.37 -13.97 7.14
N SER A 63 -13.80 -14.65 6.09
CA SER A 63 -13.84 -14.14 4.70
C SER A 63 -15.18 -14.47 4.05
N HIS A 64 -15.40 -13.95 2.84
CA HIS A 64 -16.53 -14.37 2.00
C HIS A 64 -16.27 -15.76 1.42
N PHE A 65 -17.26 -16.61 1.38
CA PHE A 65 -17.12 -17.99 0.92
C PHE A 65 -18.41 -18.52 0.29
N VAL A 66 -18.30 -19.62 -0.44
CA VAL A 66 -19.43 -20.31 -1.06
C VAL A 66 -19.70 -21.61 -0.31
N ILE A 67 -20.94 -21.90 0.00
CA ILE A 67 -21.37 -23.17 0.59
C ILE A 67 -22.05 -24.01 -0.48
N SER A 68 -21.75 -25.32 -0.51
CA SER A 68 -22.51 -26.32 -1.24
C SER A 68 -23.60 -26.85 -0.31
N TYR A 69 -24.86 -26.54 -0.61
CA TYR A 69 -26.02 -26.92 0.21
C TYR A 69 -27.07 -27.58 -0.66
N GLU A 70 -27.53 -28.77 -0.26
CA GLU A 70 -28.46 -29.61 -1.05
C GLU A 70 -27.99 -29.75 -2.50
N ASP A 71 -28.80 -29.36 -3.48
CA ASP A 71 -28.44 -29.39 -4.90
C ASP A 71 -27.93 -28.03 -5.45
N GLY A 72 -27.52 -27.11 -4.57
CA GLY A 72 -27.14 -25.74 -4.95
C GLY A 72 -25.90 -25.19 -4.26
N TYR A 73 -25.58 -23.95 -4.65
CA TYR A 73 -24.47 -23.18 -4.07
C TYR A 73 -24.99 -21.83 -3.58
N LYS A 74 -24.54 -21.41 -2.40
CA LYS A 74 -24.92 -20.15 -1.77
C LYS A 74 -23.68 -19.35 -1.39
N LEU A 75 -23.62 -18.07 -1.80
CA LEU A 75 -22.58 -17.15 -1.37
C LEU A 75 -22.93 -16.63 0.03
N ILE A 76 -22.01 -16.79 0.95
CA ILE A 76 -22.08 -16.25 2.30
C ILE A 76 -21.06 -15.13 2.44
N LYS A 77 -21.53 -13.96 2.87
CA LYS A 77 -20.73 -12.79 3.13
C LYS A 77 -20.45 -12.66 4.61
N TYR A 78 -19.20 -12.48 4.95
CA TYR A 78 -18.79 -12.16 6.32
C TYR A 78 -18.63 -10.63 6.43
N ILE A 79 -19.46 -9.99 7.24
CA ILE A 79 -19.48 -8.53 7.41
C ILE A 79 -19.64 -8.23 8.91
N ASN A 80 -18.71 -7.44 9.46
CA ASN A 80 -18.73 -6.99 10.86
C ASN A 80 -18.99 -8.13 11.89
N GLY A 81 -18.36 -9.28 11.65
CA GLY A 81 -18.47 -10.40 12.58
C GLY A 81 -19.71 -11.27 12.47
N ALA A 82 -20.57 -11.02 11.51
CA ALA A 82 -21.76 -11.81 11.23
C ALA A 82 -21.78 -12.31 9.79
N TYR A 83 -22.53 -13.37 9.56
CA TYR A 83 -22.68 -13.96 8.24
C TYR A 83 -24.01 -13.56 7.62
N TYR A 84 -23.97 -13.18 6.36
CA TYR A 84 -25.13 -12.76 5.58
C TYR A 84 -25.18 -13.52 4.25
N ASP A 85 -26.36 -13.76 3.76
CA ASP A 85 -26.52 -14.30 2.40
C ASP A 85 -26.40 -13.18 1.33
N SER A 86 -26.49 -13.58 0.07
CA SER A 86 -26.45 -12.64 -1.06
C SER A 86 -27.61 -11.62 -1.06
N ALA A 87 -28.71 -11.93 -0.37
CA ALA A 87 -29.87 -11.05 -0.22
C ALA A 87 -29.77 -10.13 1.02
N GLY A 88 -28.72 -10.27 1.85
CA GLY A 88 -28.53 -9.48 3.07
C GLY A 88 -29.24 -10.04 4.31
N ALA A 89 -29.80 -11.25 4.26
CA ALA A 89 -30.38 -11.91 5.42
C ALA A 89 -29.28 -12.52 6.30
N ALA A 90 -29.40 -12.35 7.62
CA ALA A 90 -28.46 -12.94 8.57
C ALA A 90 -28.54 -14.49 8.52
N VAL A 91 -27.36 -15.11 8.52
CA VAL A 91 -27.19 -16.56 8.38
C VAL A 91 -26.51 -17.12 9.62
N ASN A 92 -27.05 -18.21 10.17
CA ASN A 92 -26.38 -18.95 11.23
C ASN A 92 -25.61 -20.14 10.59
N LEU A 93 -24.30 -20.22 10.82
CA LEU A 93 -23.48 -21.31 10.26
C LEU A 93 -23.89 -22.68 10.78
N ASN A 94 -24.51 -22.77 11.95
CA ASN A 94 -25.01 -24.02 12.50
C ASN A 94 -26.10 -24.68 11.63
N ASP A 95 -26.80 -23.91 10.79
CA ASP A 95 -27.81 -24.42 9.87
C ASP A 95 -27.15 -25.17 8.68
N PHE A 96 -25.85 -25.08 8.51
CA PHE A 96 -25.06 -25.66 7.42
C PHE A 96 -24.01 -26.67 7.91
N LEU A 97 -24.18 -27.23 9.11
CA LEU A 97 -23.23 -28.21 9.64
C LEU A 97 -23.10 -29.42 8.70
N GLY A 98 -21.84 -29.81 8.42
CA GLY A 98 -21.49 -30.88 7.50
C GLY A 98 -21.46 -30.50 6.02
N CYS A 99 -21.92 -29.29 5.64
CA CYS A 99 -21.81 -28.81 4.27
C CYS A 99 -20.36 -28.45 3.91
N ARG A 100 -20.02 -28.67 2.63
CA ARG A 100 -18.71 -28.21 2.11
C ARG A 100 -18.75 -26.71 1.86
N TYR A 101 -17.63 -26.02 2.16
CA TYR A 101 -17.44 -24.62 1.82
C TYR A 101 -16.19 -24.42 0.98
N PHE A 102 -16.19 -23.33 0.19
CA PHE A 102 -15.15 -22.95 -0.74
C PHE A 102 -14.75 -21.51 -0.43
N GLU A 103 -13.56 -21.34 0.10
CA GLU A 103 -12.97 -20.03 0.41
C GLU A 103 -11.84 -19.75 -0.58
N LEU A 104 -11.95 -18.62 -1.31
CA LEU A 104 -10.88 -18.20 -2.20
C LEU A 104 -9.82 -17.43 -1.39
N ARG A 105 -8.62 -17.98 -1.31
CA ARG A 105 -7.49 -17.37 -0.62
C ARG A 105 -6.52 -16.80 -1.61
N GLU A 106 -6.04 -15.61 -1.30
CA GLU A 106 -4.95 -14.99 -2.02
C GLU A 106 -3.66 -15.08 -1.20
N LYS A 107 -2.56 -15.23 -1.93
CA LYS A 107 -1.22 -15.26 -1.39
C LYS A 107 -0.36 -14.29 -2.16
N ALA A 108 0.22 -13.30 -1.46
CA ALA A 108 1.19 -12.40 -2.05
C ALA A 108 2.51 -13.14 -2.34
N LYS A 109 3.05 -12.95 -3.54
CA LYS A 109 4.37 -13.47 -3.92
C LYS A 109 5.45 -12.48 -3.49
N LYS A 110 6.55 -12.94 -2.93
CA LYS A 110 7.74 -12.08 -2.76
C LYS A 110 8.36 -11.86 -4.14
N VAL A 111 8.24 -10.63 -4.63
CA VAL A 111 8.75 -10.21 -5.94
C VAL A 111 9.91 -9.26 -5.71
N ALA A 112 10.99 -9.39 -6.49
CA ALA A 112 12.10 -8.45 -6.44
C ALA A 112 11.63 -7.02 -6.82
N SER A 113 12.28 -5.99 -6.31
CA SER A 113 11.92 -4.59 -6.58
C SER A 113 11.92 -4.24 -8.07
N ASP A 114 12.85 -4.79 -8.85
CA ASP A 114 12.93 -4.60 -10.30
C ASP A 114 11.74 -5.25 -11.04
N ASP A 115 11.32 -6.42 -10.60
CA ASP A 115 10.15 -7.11 -11.15
C ASP A 115 8.84 -6.40 -10.76
N LEU A 116 8.76 -5.82 -9.54
CA LEU A 116 7.64 -4.97 -9.11
C LEU A 116 7.53 -3.71 -9.97
N ILE A 117 8.65 -3.08 -10.28
CA ILE A 117 8.66 -1.93 -11.20
C ILE A 117 8.16 -2.34 -12.58
N THR A 118 8.60 -3.50 -13.09
CA THR A 118 8.14 -4.05 -14.36
C THR A 118 6.64 -4.31 -14.33
N GLU A 119 6.11 -4.85 -13.24
CA GLU A 119 4.67 -5.07 -13.05
C GLU A 119 3.88 -3.77 -13.01
N ILE A 120 4.40 -2.72 -12.38
CA ILE A 120 3.81 -1.37 -12.42
C ILE A 120 3.69 -0.87 -13.88
N TYR A 121 4.67 -1.17 -14.74
CA TYR A 121 4.58 -0.84 -16.17
C TYR A 121 3.50 -1.68 -16.89
N HIS A 122 3.40 -2.97 -16.61
CA HIS A 122 2.39 -3.84 -17.21
C HIS A 122 0.96 -3.51 -16.78
N LEU A 123 0.81 -2.98 -15.57
CA LEU A 123 -0.47 -2.47 -15.08
C LEU A 123 -0.85 -1.11 -15.68
N THR A 124 0.07 -0.45 -16.46
CA THR A 124 -0.30 0.79 -17.16
C THR A 124 -1.39 0.49 -18.20
N PRO A 125 -2.55 1.12 -18.08
CA PRO A 125 -3.66 0.76 -18.93
C PRO A 125 -3.39 1.13 -20.38
N LEU A 126 -3.69 0.23 -21.30
CA LEU A 126 -3.68 0.45 -22.75
C LEU A 126 -4.49 1.69 -23.20
N TRP A 127 -5.39 2.19 -22.34
CA TRP A 127 -6.14 3.44 -22.53
C TRP A 127 -5.25 4.68 -22.66
N SER A 128 -4.02 4.63 -22.17
CA SER A 128 -3.03 5.69 -22.41
C SER A 128 -2.70 5.83 -23.89
N VAL A 129 -2.81 4.77 -24.67
CA VAL A 129 -2.65 4.79 -26.12
C VAL A 129 -3.72 5.65 -26.79
N LEU A 130 -4.90 5.80 -26.20
CA LEU A 130 -5.93 6.73 -26.70
C LEU A 130 -5.49 8.20 -26.70
N LEU A 131 -4.53 8.57 -25.86
CA LEU A 131 -3.92 9.91 -25.90
C LEU A 131 -3.19 10.15 -27.22
N LEU A 132 -2.69 9.12 -27.87
CA LEU A 132 -2.05 9.21 -29.18
C LEU A 132 -3.05 9.64 -30.26
N LEU A 133 -4.33 9.30 -30.12
CA LEU A 133 -5.40 9.75 -31.05
C LEU A 133 -5.65 11.25 -30.98
N LEU A 134 -5.17 11.93 -29.94
CA LEU A 134 -5.29 13.38 -29.79
C LEU A 134 -4.13 14.16 -30.42
N THR A 135 -3.06 13.49 -30.79
CA THR A 135 -1.87 14.14 -31.36
C THR A 135 -2.11 14.92 -32.64
N PRO A 136 -3.04 14.53 -33.57
CA PRO A 136 -3.34 15.33 -34.77
C PRO A 136 -3.87 16.72 -34.44
N PHE A 137 -4.48 16.93 -33.26
CA PHE A 137 -4.94 18.26 -32.83
C PHE A 137 -3.79 19.27 -32.64
N ALA A 138 -2.55 18.80 -32.50
CA ALA A 138 -1.39 19.67 -32.50
C ALA A 138 -1.25 20.50 -33.79
N LEU A 139 -1.76 19.99 -34.90
CA LEU A 139 -1.74 20.64 -36.21
C LEU A 139 -2.86 21.67 -36.41
N VAL A 140 -3.89 21.67 -35.56
CA VAL A 140 -5.08 22.53 -35.74
C VAL A 140 -4.71 24.02 -35.79
N THR A 141 -3.86 24.50 -34.86
CA THR A 141 -3.42 25.91 -34.85
C THR A 141 -2.57 26.26 -36.08
N PRO A 142 -1.53 25.50 -36.46
CA PRO A 142 -0.79 25.76 -37.69
C PRO A 142 -1.66 25.77 -38.95
N LEU A 143 -2.59 24.82 -39.07
CA LEU A 143 -3.49 24.75 -40.22
C LEU A 143 -4.43 25.95 -40.30
N TYR A 144 -5.05 26.33 -39.18
CA TYR A 144 -5.90 27.53 -39.12
C TYR A 144 -5.12 28.78 -39.53
N THR A 145 -3.94 28.96 -38.95
CA THR A 145 -3.09 30.13 -39.26
C THR A 145 -2.64 30.14 -40.73
N ASN A 146 -2.34 28.98 -41.30
CA ASN A 146 -2.00 28.87 -42.71
C ASN A 146 -3.17 29.30 -43.60
N ILE A 147 -4.36 28.76 -43.36
CA ILE A 147 -5.57 29.11 -44.15
C ILE A 147 -5.89 30.62 -43.97
N PHE A 148 -5.77 31.14 -42.76
CA PHE A 148 -5.99 32.55 -42.49
C PHE A 148 -5.05 33.44 -43.31
N ASN A 149 -3.72 33.21 -43.24
CA ASN A 149 -2.72 34.06 -43.88
C ASN A 149 -2.66 33.90 -45.41
N THR A 150 -2.91 32.69 -45.95
CA THR A 150 -2.78 32.44 -47.38
C THR A 150 -4.05 32.69 -48.19
N ARG A 151 -5.22 32.62 -47.55
CA ARG A 151 -6.51 32.70 -48.26
C ARG A 151 -7.45 33.73 -47.69
N LEU A 152 -7.70 33.77 -46.38
CA LEU A 152 -8.73 34.59 -45.78
C LEU A 152 -8.39 36.10 -45.78
N VAL A 153 -7.14 36.44 -45.48
CA VAL A 153 -6.65 37.83 -45.45
C VAL A 153 -6.86 38.53 -46.80
N TYR A 154 -6.66 37.82 -47.91
CA TYR A 154 -6.72 38.39 -49.27
C TYR A 154 -8.10 38.27 -49.92
N SER A 155 -9.03 37.53 -49.34
CA SER A 155 -10.32 37.25 -49.97
C SER A 155 -11.42 38.29 -49.63
N ASN A 156 -11.23 39.16 -48.64
CA ASN A 156 -12.23 40.07 -48.09
C ASN A 156 -13.60 39.41 -47.76
N ALA A 157 -13.64 38.09 -47.67
CA ALA A 157 -14.86 37.32 -47.48
C ALA A 157 -15.13 37.09 -45.99
N VAL A 158 -15.82 38.03 -45.35
CA VAL A 158 -16.13 38.02 -43.91
C VAL A 158 -16.94 36.77 -43.52
N THR A 159 -17.89 36.35 -44.35
CA THR A 159 -18.70 35.14 -44.11
C THR A 159 -17.81 33.86 -44.08
N THR A 160 -16.85 33.73 -45.00
CA THR A 160 -15.93 32.61 -45.02
C THR A 160 -15.01 32.59 -43.79
N LEU A 161 -14.58 33.76 -43.31
CA LEU A 161 -13.82 33.90 -42.08
C LEU A 161 -14.59 33.34 -40.87
N PHE A 162 -15.86 33.73 -40.71
CA PHE A 162 -16.70 33.24 -39.61
C PHE A 162 -16.90 31.73 -39.67
N VAL A 163 -17.20 31.16 -40.85
CA VAL A 163 -17.42 29.73 -41.02
C VAL A 163 -16.15 28.92 -40.67
N VAL A 164 -15.00 29.34 -41.20
CA VAL A 164 -13.73 28.66 -40.95
C VAL A 164 -13.34 28.79 -39.47
N SER A 165 -13.47 29.97 -38.88
CA SER A 165 -13.16 30.18 -37.46
C SER A 165 -14.07 29.34 -36.55
N ALA A 166 -15.37 29.27 -36.86
CA ALA A 166 -16.35 28.44 -36.14
C ALA A 166 -15.97 26.92 -36.24
N PHE A 167 -15.55 26.48 -37.43
CA PHE A 167 -15.10 25.10 -37.61
C PHE A 167 -13.88 24.76 -36.73
N PHE A 168 -12.84 25.60 -36.75
CA PHE A 168 -11.66 25.38 -35.92
C PHE A 168 -11.97 25.49 -34.42
N LEU A 169 -12.88 26.41 -34.04
CA LEU A 169 -13.35 26.50 -32.65
C LEU A 169 -14.05 25.20 -32.21
N MET A 170 -14.92 24.64 -33.05
CA MET A 170 -15.53 23.33 -32.78
C MET A 170 -14.50 22.21 -32.62
N MET A 171 -13.42 22.20 -33.42
CA MET A 171 -12.33 21.24 -33.26
C MET A 171 -11.64 21.37 -31.88
N TYR A 172 -11.39 22.61 -31.42
CA TYR A 172 -10.79 22.81 -30.08
C TYR A 172 -11.73 22.37 -28.95
N ILE A 173 -13.03 22.66 -29.08
CA ILE A 173 -14.04 22.20 -28.13
C ILE A 173 -14.11 20.67 -28.12
N GLY A 174 -14.08 20.04 -29.31
CA GLY A 174 -14.01 18.58 -29.46
C GLY A 174 -12.77 17.97 -28.80
N GLU A 175 -11.61 18.60 -28.99
CA GLU A 175 -10.37 18.21 -28.33
C GLU A 175 -10.49 18.24 -26.81
N PHE A 176 -11.05 19.33 -26.27
CA PHE A 176 -11.26 19.48 -24.82
C PHE A 176 -12.10 18.34 -24.23
N PHE A 177 -13.26 18.04 -24.86
CA PHE A 177 -14.11 16.95 -24.39
C PHE A 177 -13.48 15.56 -24.58
N ALA A 178 -12.75 15.35 -25.66
CA ALA A 178 -12.03 14.10 -25.90
C ALA A 178 -10.94 13.88 -24.85
N LYS A 179 -10.12 14.91 -24.56
CA LYS A 179 -9.10 14.87 -23.49
C LYS A 179 -9.72 14.56 -22.13
N ARG A 180 -10.84 15.21 -21.79
CA ARG A 180 -11.55 14.97 -20.54
C ARG A 180 -12.01 13.51 -20.41
N LYS A 181 -12.67 12.97 -21.44
CA LYS A 181 -13.14 11.56 -21.42
C LYS A 181 -12.00 10.55 -21.33
N ILE A 182 -10.89 10.78 -22.04
CA ILE A 182 -9.73 9.91 -21.96
C ILE A 182 -9.13 9.95 -20.55
N LYS A 183 -8.97 11.15 -19.99
CA LYS A 183 -8.45 11.32 -18.62
C LYS A 183 -9.33 10.63 -17.57
N GLU A 184 -10.65 10.71 -17.69
CA GLU A 184 -11.59 10.00 -16.80
C GLU A 184 -11.42 8.47 -16.90
N LYS A 185 -11.25 7.92 -18.10
CA LYS A 185 -10.99 6.48 -18.30
C LYS A 185 -9.64 6.05 -17.73
N CYS A 186 -8.59 6.85 -17.97
CA CYS A 186 -7.27 6.60 -17.39
C CYS A 186 -7.31 6.63 -15.86
N PHE A 187 -8.05 7.59 -15.27
CA PHE A 187 -8.19 7.69 -13.82
C PHE A 187 -8.91 6.47 -13.21
N LYS A 188 -9.98 5.99 -13.86
CA LYS A 188 -10.69 4.78 -13.42
C LYS A 188 -9.80 3.53 -13.47
N ALA A 189 -9.02 3.39 -14.55
CA ALA A 189 -8.09 2.28 -14.69
C ALA A 189 -6.96 2.37 -13.64
N ASN A 190 -6.39 3.57 -13.41
CA ASN A 190 -5.38 3.81 -12.38
C ASN A 190 -5.91 3.47 -10.97
N LYS A 191 -7.16 3.81 -10.65
CA LYS A 191 -7.78 3.47 -9.36
C LYS A 191 -7.79 1.96 -9.11
N ARG A 192 -8.11 1.14 -10.13
CA ARG A 192 -8.13 -0.33 -9.99
C ARG A 192 -6.74 -0.89 -9.69
N SER A 193 -5.75 -0.49 -10.47
CA SER A 193 -4.37 -0.95 -10.26
C SER A 193 -3.77 -0.43 -8.95
N SER A 194 -4.18 0.77 -8.51
CA SER A 194 -3.80 1.29 -7.20
C SER A 194 -4.32 0.40 -6.08
N LYS A 195 -5.59 0.00 -6.13
CA LYS A 195 -6.18 -0.92 -5.13
C LYS A 195 -5.43 -2.26 -5.08
N LEU A 196 -5.10 -2.84 -6.24
CA LEU A 196 -4.37 -4.12 -6.30
C LEU A 196 -2.97 -3.99 -5.70
N PHE A 197 -2.27 -2.91 -5.98
CA PHE A 197 -0.93 -2.67 -5.46
C PHE A 197 -0.94 -2.37 -3.96
N GLU A 198 -1.91 -1.58 -3.47
CA GLU A 198 -2.09 -1.33 -2.03
C GLU A 198 -2.42 -2.62 -1.27
N ARG A 199 -3.27 -3.48 -1.84
CA ARG A 199 -3.58 -4.79 -1.29
C ARG A 199 -2.32 -5.67 -1.20
N TYR A 200 -1.49 -5.62 -2.23
CA TYR A 200 -0.19 -6.30 -2.24
C TYR A 200 0.72 -5.80 -1.11
N LEU A 201 0.90 -4.48 -0.98
CA LEU A 201 1.72 -3.90 0.09
C LEU A 201 1.16 -4.20 1.48
N PHE A 202 -0.17 -4.18 1.63
CA PHE A 202 -0.85 -4.48 2.90
C PHE A 202 -0.51 -5.89 3.41
N SER A 203 -0.32 -6.87 2.52
CA SER A 203 0.07 -8.23 2.89
C SER A 203 1.43 -8.31 3.61
N PHE A 204 2.26 -7.27 3.50
CA PHE A 204 3.57 -7.18 4.14
C PHE A 204 3.60 -6.27 5.37
N PHE A 205 2.50 -5.59 5.72
CA PHE A 205 2.45 -4.69 6.90
C PHE A 205 2.89 -5.33 8.20
N PRO A 206 2.59 -6.61 8.50
CA PRO A 206 3.07 -7.25 9.72
C PRO A 206 4.61 -7.30 9.85
N TYR A 207 5.33 -7.18 8.74
CA TYR A 207 6.80 -7.22 8.71
C TYR A 207 7.45 -5.84 8.71
N PHE A 208 6.65 -4.77 8.57
CA PHE A 208 7.15 -3.40 8.55
C PHE A 208 7.28 -2.85 9.96
N ASN A 209 8.39 -2.17 10.25
CA ASN A 209 8.64 -1.60 11.56
C ASN A 209 9.15 -0.15 11.47
N GLY A 210 8.46 0.74 12.18
CA GLY A 210 8.88 2.10 12.40
C GLY A 210 8.57 3.11 11.29
N PHE A 211 8.92 4.37 11.58
CA PHE A 211 8.64 5.53 10.74
C PHE A 211 9.20 5.43 9.30
N SER A 212 10.37 4.81 9.15
CA SER A 212 11.03 4.68 7.84
C SER A 212 10.18 3.91 6.83
N TYR A 213 9.49 2.85 7.29
CA TYR A 213 8.58 2.08 6.43
C TYR A 213 7.32 2.85 6.05
N ALA A 214 6.71 3.57 6.98
CA ALA A 214 5.54 4.41 6.69
C ALA A 214 5.87 5.50 5.66
N ASN A 215 7.05 6.13 5.77
CA ASN A 215 7.52 7.09 4.79
C ASN A 215 7.80 6.44 3.42
N SER A 216 8.40 5.25 3.38
CA SER A 216 8.65 4.52 2.13
C SER A 216 7.35 4.12 1.43
N LEU A 217 6.31 3.73 2.16
CA LEU A 217 4.97 3.48 1.59
C LEU A 217 4.41 4.73 0.90
N ARG A 218 4.45 5.89 1.57
CA ARG A 218 4.02 7.16 0.99
C ARG A 218 4.82 7.51 -0.27
N THR A 219 6.14 7.32 -0.22
CA THR A 219 7.04 7.57 -1.35
C THR A 219 6.72 6.66 -2.53
N VAL A 220 6.50 5.37 -2.29
CA VAL A 220 6.08 4.40 -3.32
C VAL A 220 4.78 4.84 -3.99
N GLU A 221 3.75 5.24 -3.23
CA GLU A 221 2.48 5.70 -3.80
C GLU A 221 2.68 6.94 -4.68
N GLN A 222 3.43 7.93 -4.18
CA GLN A 222 3.69 9.19 -4.89
C GLN A 222 4.44 8.96 -6.21
N TYR A 223 5.53 8.18 -6.19
CA TYR A 223 6.35 7.97 -7.38
C TYR A 223 5.72 6.97 -8.35
N ARG A 224 4.98 5.99 -7.88
CA ARG A 224 4.17 5.13 -8.75
C ARG A 224 3.18 5.95 -9.57
N LYS A 225 2.45 6.87 -8.94
CA LYS A 225 1.52 7.77 -9.63
C LYS A 225 2.24 8.64 -10.66
N MET A 226 3.41 9.17 -10.30
CA MET A 226 4.24 9.99 -11.18
C MET A 226 4.73 9.22 -12.43
N VAL A 227 5.17 7.96 -12.26
CA VAL A 227 5.57 7.09 -13.36
C VAL A 227 4.39 6.84 -14.31
N TRP A 228 3.22 6.56 -13.77
CA TRP A 228 2.01 6.29 -14.54
C TRP A 228 1.52 7.48 -15.37
N ASP A 229 1.56 8.66 -14.79
CA ASP A 229 1.13 9.88 -15.48
C ASP A 229 2.16 10.31 -16.55
N SER A 230 3.45 10.04 -16.33
CA SER A 230 4.52 10.52 -17.21
C SER A 230 4.62 9.75 -18.52
N ILE A 231 4.49 8.41 -18.51
CA ILE A 231 4.72 7.57 -19.69
C ILE A 231 3.78 7.92 -20.87
N PRO A 232 2.44 7.98 -20.70
CA PRO A 232 1.55 8.30 -21.80
C PRO A 232 1.73 9.73 -22.31
N MET A 233 2.08 10.65 -21.42
CA MET A 233 2.32 12.05 -21.80
C MET A 233 3.61 12.20 -22.62
N ILE A 234 4.68 11.49 -22.25
CA ILE A 234 5.93 11.47 -23.06
C ILE A 234 5.65 10.95 -24.46
N ALA A 235 4.90 9.84 -24.57
CA ALA A 235 4.54 9.27 -25.86
C ALA A 235 3.69 10.24 -26.72
N SER A 236 2.70 10.90 -26.10
CA SER A 236 1.86 11.89 -26.79
C SER A 236 2.66 13.10 -27.25
N ASP A 237 3.55 13.63 -26.40
CA ASP A 237 4.39 14.79 -26.77
C ASP A 237 5.40 14.44 -27.85
N ALA A 238 6.01 13.24 -27.79
CA ALA A 238 6.96 12.78 -28.79
C ALA A 238 6.28 12.62 -30.16
N LEU A 239 5.07 12.03 -30.21
CA LEU A 239 4.33 11.89 -31.44
C LEU A 239 3.87 13.27 -31.99
N SER A 240 3.44 14.18 -31.11
CA SER A 240 3.08 15.56 -31.49
C SER A 240 4.31 16.30 -32.05
N PHE A 241 5.48 16.10 -31.46
CA PHE A 241 6.75 16.66 -31.95
C PHE A 241 7.06 16.15 -33.37
N ILE A 242 6.95 14.83 -33.59
CA ILE A 242 7.18 14.22 -34.89
C ILE A 242 6.21 14.77 -35.95
N LEU A 243 4.91 14.85 -35.64
CA LEU A 243 3.90 15.37 -36.56
C LEU A 243 4.12 16.84 -36.93
N LEU A 244 4.45 17.69 -35.95
CA LEU A 244 4.77 19.09 -36.19
C LEU A 244 6.09 19.25 -36.98
N PHE A 245 7.08 18.38 -36.71
CA PHE A 245 8.32 18.38 -37.48
C PHE A 245 8.10 17.98 -38.95
N ILE A 246 7.27 16.96 -39.20
CA ILE A 246 6.86 16.57 -40.55
C ILE A 246 6.14 17.76 -41.25
N ALA A 247 5.20 18.41 -40.56
CA ALA A 247 4.52 19.59 -41.09
C ALA A 247 5.49 20.72 -41.45
N MET A 248 6.51 20.96 -40.58
CA MET A 248 7.57 21.94 -40.85
C MET A 248 8.40 21.58 -42.06
N SER A 249 8.73 20.28 -42.24
CA SER A 249 9.55 19.80 -43.36
C SER A 249 8.85 19.92 -44.73
N VAL A 250 7.50 19.85 -44.73
CA VAL A 250 6.72 20.09 -45.95
C VAL A 250 6.89 21.52 -46.46
N PHE A 251 6.98 22.50 -45.58
CA PHE A 251 7.17 23.91 -45.96
C PHE A 251 8.63 24.30 -46.19
N LEU A 252 9.57 23.81 -45.34
CA LEU A 252 11.00 24.16 -45.43
C LEU A 252 11.78 23.27 -46.39
N SER A 253 11.18 22.19 -46.90
CA SER A 253 11.83 21.22 -47.79
C SER A 253 13.17 20.70 -47.16
N TRP A 254 14.26 20.63 -47.95
CA TRP A 254 15.56 20.13 -47.47
C TRP A 254 16.18 20.99 -46.34
N LEU A 255 15.84 22.26 -46.22
CA LEU A 255 16.31 23.16 -45.13
C LEU A 255 15.88 22.66 -43.73
N SER A 256 14.86 21.83 -43.65
CA SER A 256 14.39 21.22 -42.37
C SER A 256 15.45 20.33 -41.73
N VAL A 257 16.42 19.81 -42.47
CA VAL A 257 17.54 19.00 -41.97
C VAL A 257 18.37 19.78 -40.93
N TYR A 258 18.60 21.08 -41.18
CA TYR A 258 19.31 21.92 -40.21
C TYR A 258 18.56 22.06 -38.87
N PHE A 259 17.23 22.12 -38.93
CA PHE A 259 16.40 22.10 -37.71
C PHE A 259 16.47 20.74 -36.99
N LEU A 260 16.49 19.64 -37.72
CA LEU A 260 16.66 18.31 -37.12
C LEU A 260 17.98 18.20 -36.36
N MET A 261 19.07 18.63 -37.01
CA MET A 261 20.40 18.65 -36.37
C MET A 261 20.40 19.55 -35.13
N PHE A 262 19.82 20.73 -35.24
CA PHE A 262 19.70 21.68 -34.09
C PHE A 262 18.96 21.04 -32.92
N TYR A 263 17.75 20.49 -33.15
CA TYR A 263 16.98 19.87 -32.06
C TYR A 263 17.65 18.60 -31.50
N ALA A 264 18.35 17.81 -32.30
CA ALA A 264 19.10 16.66 -31.82
C ALA A 264 20.22 17.07 -30.85
N VAL A 265 20.99 18.11 -31.20
CA VAL A 265 22.04 18.65 -30.33
C VAL A 265 21.44 19.21 -29.04
N ILE A 266 20.37 20.01 -29.14
CA ILE A 266 19.71 20.59 -27.97
C ILE A 266 19.09 19.51 -27.08
N PHE A 267 18.47 18.49 -27.66
CA PHE A 267 17.94 17.35 -26.91
C PHE A 267 19.03 16.68 -26.08
N PHE A 268 20.19 16.45 -26.66
CA PHE A 268 21.33 15.86 -25.95
C PHE A 268 21.80 16.75 -24.80
N ILE A 269 21.99 18.05 -25.03
CA ILE A 269 22.39 19.02 -24.02
C ILE A 269 21.36 19.07 -22.88
N PHE A 270 20.08 19.16 -23.21
CA PHE A 270 18.97 19.19 -22.25
C PHE A 270 18.91 17.90 -21.44
N PHE A 271 19.06 16.76 -22.09
CA PHE A 271 19.03 15.46 -21.43
C PHE A 271 20.19 15.30 -20.45
N VAL A 272 21.41 15.68 -20.84
CA VAL A 272 22.59 15.63 -19.95
C VAL A 272 22.42 16.57 -18.76
N TYR A 273 21.99 17.81 -19.00
CA TYR A 273 21.76 18.79 -17.95
C TYR A 273 20.71 18.30 -16.96
N ARG A 274 19.55 17.92 -17.45
CA ARG A 274 18.39 17.52 -16.63
C ARG A 274 18.58 16.18 -15.95
N SER A 275 19.40 15.29 -16.50
CA SER A 275 19.69 13.97 -15.90
C SER A 275 20.34 14.07 -14.51
N LYS A 276 20.95 15.21 -14.17
CA LYS A 276 21.56 15.47 -12.85
C LYS A 276 20.51 15.78 -11.76
N LEU A 277 19.26 16.04 -12.16
CA LEU A 277 18.19 16.43 -11.22
C LEU A 277 17.85 15.33 -10.23
N TYR A 278 17.86 14.04 -10.64
CA TYR A 278 17.45 12.94 -9.77
C TYR A 278 18.26 12.84 -8.48
N LYS A 279 19.60 13.09 -8.55
CA LYS A 279 20.44 13.09 -7.35
C LYS A 279 20.09 14.24 -6.41
N LYS A 280 19.88 15.45 -6.96
CA LYS A 280 19.48 16.62 -6.17
C LYS A 280 18.12 16.42 -5.49
N MET A 281 17.18 15.78 -6.17
CA MET A 281 15.88 15.43 -5.60
C MET A 281 16.02 14.40 -4.47
N ALA A 282 16.88 13.37 -4.64
CA ALA A 282 17.14 12.39 -3.60
C ALA A 282 17.74 13.03 -2.34
N ASP A 283 18.75 13.90 -2.49
CA ASP A 283 19.36 14.60 -1.37
C ASP A 283 18.35 15.48 -0.63
N ASN A 284 17.47 16.17 -1.38
CA ASN A 284 16.42 17.01 -0.80
C ASN A 284 15.36 16.17 -0.04
N GLU A 285 14.95 15.04 -0.61
CA GLU A 285 13.98 14.16 0.04
C GLU A 285 14.54 13.57 1.34
N ASN A 286 15.80 13.16 1.35
CA ASN A 286 16.46 12.69 2.56
C ASN A 286 16.51 13.78 3.64
N ALA A 287 16.89 15.01 3.27
CA ALA A 287 16.91 16.14 4.20
C ALA A 287 15.51 16.50 4.73
N ALA A 288 14.48 16.45 3.87
CA ALA A 288 13.09 16.67 4.27
C ALA A 288 12.58 15.56 5.22
N ASN A 289 12.95 14.30 4.97
CA ASN A 289 12.63 13.17 5.85
C ASN A 289 13.31 13.29 7.22
N ASP A 290 14.57 13.70 7.27
CA ASP A 290 15.29 13.92 8.53
C ASP A 290 14.66 15.06 9.32
N MET A 291 14.22 16.13 8.64
CA MET A 291 13.50 17.23 9.26
C MET A 291 12.14 16.78 9.82
N LEU A 292 11.42 15.94 9.07
CA LEU A 292 10.14 15.39 9.52
C LEU A 292 10.31 14.48 10.74
N LYS A 293 11.30 13.59 10.73
CA LYS A 293 11.65 12.75 11.91
C LYS A 293 11.94 13.61 13.14
N LEU A 294 12.72 14.67 12.97
CA LEU A 294 13.04 15.58 14.06
C LEU A 294 11.79 16.27 14.61
N ARG A 295 10.92 16.78 13.74
CA ARG A 295 9.66 17.43 14.13
C ARG A 295 8.75 16.48 14.90
N LEU A 296 8.56 15.25 14.39
CA LEU A 296 7.76 14.24 15.06
C LEU A 296 8.33 13.90 16.43
N SER A 297 9.66 13.68 16.54
CA SER A 297 10.27 13.41 17.84
C SER A 297 10.09 14.54 18.84
N TYR A 298 10.00 15.80 18.39
CA TYR A 298 9.73 16.94 19.25
C TYR A 298 8.27 17.04 19.67
N ILE A 299 7.35 16.66 18.76
CA ILE A 299 5.92 16.60 19.06
C ILE A 299 5.63 15.48 20.07
N ASP A 300 6.23 14.30 19.86
CA ASP A 300 6.06 13.15 20.77
C ASP A 300 6.58 13.46 22.19
N ASN A 301 7.63 14.29 22.29
CA ASN A 301 8.21 14.71 23.56
C ASN A 301 7.76 16.12 24.01
N ARG A 302 6.58 16.58 23.57
CA ARG A 302 6.06 17.93 23.81
C ARG A 302 6.08 18.35 25.29
N ASP A 303 5.75 17.42 26.19
CA ASP A 303 5.70 17.70 27.63
C ASP A 303 7.10 17.89 28.23
N SER A 304 8.09 17.17 27.71
CA SER A 304 9.49 17.25 28.14
C SER A 304 10.24 18.43 27.55
N ILE A 305 9.81 18.97 26.42
CA ILE A 305 10.51 20.04 25.66
C ILE A 305 10.71 21.32 26.50
N ARG A 306 9.79 21.58 27.44
CA ARG A 306 9.85 22.74 28.35
C ARG A 306 10.98 22.64 29.36
N PHE A 307 11.44 21.44 29.65
CA PHE A 307 12.41 21.12 30.71
C PHE A 307 13.80 20.77 30.17
N VAL A 308 14.01 20.84 28.86
CA VAL A 308 15.29 20.57 28.20
C VAL A 308 16.02 21.88 27.87
N ASN A 309 17.32 21.79 27.65
CA ASN A 309 18.10 22.93 27.22
C ASN A 309 17.64 23.40 25.81
N LYS A 310 16.83 24.47 25.80
CA LYS A 310 16.23 25.04 24.58
C LYS A 310 17.27 25.48 23.55
N PHE A 311 18.44 25.98 24.01
CA PHE A 311 19.49 26.46 23.09
C PHE A 311 20.04 25.30 22.24
N ASN A 312 20.38 24.18 22.88
CA ASN A 312 20.92 23.03 22.16
C ASN A 312 19.86 22.39 21.24
N LEU A 313 18.61 22.36 21.68
CA LEU A 313 17.49 21.84 20.91
C LEU A 313 17.22 22.70 19.67
N LEU A 314 17.17 24.02 19.82
CA LEU A 314 17.03 24.97 18.72
C LEU A 314 18.23 24.91 17.76
N LYS A 315 19.45 24.79 18.27
CA LYS A 315 20.67 24.67 17.44
C LYS A 315 20.56 23.44 16.53
N LYS A 316 20.16 22.28 17.08
CA LYS A 316 19.96 21.07 16.28
C LYS A 316 18.85 21.25 15.24
N TYR A 317 17.70 21.84 15.66
CA TYR A 317 16.59 22.13 14.77
C TYR A 317 16.99 23.03 13.59
N TYR A 318 17.65 24.16 13.87
CA TYR A 318 18.12 25.09 12.83
C TYR A 318 19.18 24.47 11.91
N ASN A 319 20.08 23.67 12.44
CA ASN A 319 21.07 22.99 11.60
C ASN A 319 20.39 22.04 10.59
N THR A 320 19.44 21.22 11.04
CA THR A 320 18.70 20.32 10.15
C THR A 320 17.82 21.11 9.18
N TYR A 321 17.17 22.17 9.65
CA TYR A 321 16.36 23.07 8.81
C TYR A 321 17.18 23.78 7.74
N ASN A 322 18.34 24.31 8.09
CA ASN A 322 19.24 24.95 7.14
C ASN A 322 19.77 23.98 6.08
N MET A 323 20.01 22.71 6.45
CA MET A 323 20.34 21.68 5.46
C MET A 323 19.18 21.45 4.49
N SER A 324 17.96 21.34 4.96
CA SER A 324 16.77 21.21 4.10
C SER A 324 16.62 22.42 3.18
N LEU A 325 16.72 23.64 3.71
CA LEU A 325 16.67 24.87 2.91
C LEU A 325 17.77 24.92 1.83
N HIS A 326 18.99 24.50 2.15
CA HIS A 326 20.08 24.48 1.19
C HIS A 326 19.80 23.54 0.00
N TYR A 327 19.19 22.37 0.24
CA TYR A 327 18.82 21.47 -0.84
C TYR A 327 17.62 22.00 -1.64
N ASP A 328 16.64 22.62 -0.98
CA ASP A 328 15.50 23.28 -1.65
C ASP A 328 16.00 24.42 -2.56
N GLU A 329 16.94 25.26 -2.08
CA GLU A 329 17.57 26.32 -2.86
C GLU A 329 18.32 25.78 -4.09
N LYS A 330 19.06 24.67 -3.93
CA LYS A 330 19.74 24.00 -5.05
C LYS A 330 18.77 23.51 -6.13
N ILE A 331 17.61 22.98 -5.75
CA ILE A 331 16.59 22.53 -6.71
C ILE A 331 15.92 23.75 -7.35
N SER A 332 15.56 24.75 -6.57
CA SER A 332 14.95 25.99 -7.06
C SER A 332 15.84 26.70 -8.07
N SER A 333 17.12 26.88 -7.74
CA SER A 333 18.10 27.44 -8.65
C SER A 333 18.28 26.63 -9.92
N PHE A 334 18.31 25.28 -9.79
CA PHE A 334 18.40 24.39 -10.94
C PHE A 334 17.20 24.52 -11.88
N ASN A 335 15.97 24.64 -11.34
CA ASN A 335 14.77 24.84 -12.13
C ASN A 335 14.71 26.23 -12.76
N PHE A 336 15.14 27.26 -12.05
CA PHE A 336 15.27 28.62 -12.60
C PHE A 336 16.20 28.64 -13.82
N TYR A 337 17.41 28.08 -13.70
CA TYR A 337 18.33 27.99 -14.83
C TYR A 337 17.78 27.13 -15.98
N TRP A 338 17.02 26.11 -15.67
CA TRP A 338 16.32 25.31 -16.68
C TRP A 338 15.32 26.16 -17.49
N ASP A 339 14.49 26.93 -16.81
CA ASP A 339 13.48 27.78 -17.46
C ASP A 339 14.15 28.86 -18.32
N GLU A 340 15.20 29.47 -17.85
CA GLU A 340 15.97 30.43 -18.65
C GLU A 340 16.66 29.77 -19.85
N LEU A 341 17.21 28.58 -19.69
CA LEU A 341 17.82 27.82 -20.78
C LEU A 341 16.79 27.45 -21.85
N THR A 342 15.59 27.05 -21.47
CA THR A 342 14.52 26.73 -22.43
C THR A 342 14.04 27.96 -23.19
N LYS A 343 13.98 29.14 -22.57
CA LYS A 343 13.68 30.42 -23.24
C LYS A 343 14.80 30.77 -24.26
N LEU A 344 16.05 30.64 -23.86
CA LEU A 344 17.20 30.90 -24.74
C LEU A 344 17.18 29.99 -25.97
N VAL A 345 16.92 28.69 -25.78
CA VAL A 345 16.80 27.74 -26.89
C VAL A 345 15.64 28.08 -27.80
N SER A 346 14.50 28.48 -27.25
CA SER A 346 13.37 28.91 -28.06
C SER A 346 13.68 30.14 -28.92
N PHE A 347 14.47 31.07 -28.37
CA PHE A 347 14.96 32.23 -29.12
C PHE A 347 15.97 31.83 -30.20
N LEU A 348 16.92 30.93 -29.92
CA LEU A 348 17.87 30.41 -30.90
C LEU A 348 17.15 29.64 -32.03
N ALA A 349 16.13 28.85 -31.71
CA ALA A 349 15.31 28.18 -32.74
C ALA A 349 14.62 29.17 -33.65
N LEU A 350 14.14 30.28 -33.08
CA LEU A 350 13.50 31.35 -33.85
C LEU A 350 14.48 32.07 -34.77
N THR A 351 15.69 32.44 -34.26
CA THR A 351 16.73 33.07 -35.09
C THR A 351 17.18 32.13 -36.20
N LEU A 352 17.38 30.85 -35.93
CA LEU A 352 17.70 29.85 -36.96
C LEU A 352 16.59 29.80 -38.03
N LEU A 353 15.30 29.82 -37.59
CA LEU A 353 14.16 29.85 -38.49
C LEU A 353 14.22 31.05 -39.45
N PHE A 354 14.45 32.24 -38.94
CA PHE A 354 14.55 33.46 -39.78
C PHE A 354 15.68 33.38 -40.78
N VAL A 355 16.87 32.87 -40.39
CA VAL A 355 17.99 32.65 -41.31
C VAL A 355 17.62 31.67 -42.42
N LEU A 356 17.02 30.53 -42.07
CA LEU A 356 16.61 29.52 -43.05
C LEU A 356 15.46 30.00 -43.95
N CYS A 357 14.50 30.74 -43.42
CA CYS A 357 13.44 31.37 -44.23
C CYS A 357 14.02 32.40 -45.18
N PHE A 358 14.95 33.24 -44.76
CA PHE A 358 15.62 34.18 -45.64
C PHE A 358 16.36 33.47 -46.79
N ALA A 359 17.12 32.40 -46.47
CA ALA A 359 17.80 31.58 -47.47
C ALA A 359 16.80 30.91 -48.44
N GLY A 360 15.66 30.37 -47.92
CA GLY A 360 14.62 29.75 -48.75
C GLY A 360 13.88 30.74 -49.67
N ILE A 361 13.65 31.95 -49.24
CA ILE A 361 13.00 33.02 -50.02
C ILE A 361 13.99 33.49 -51.11
N SER A 362 15.28 33.72 -50.77
CA SER A 362 16.30 34.18 -51.73
C SER A 362 16.55 33.15 -52.84
N THR A 363 16.36 31.86 -52.57
CA THR A 363 16.45 30.79 -53.55
C THR A 363 15.12 30.45 -54.24
N SER A 364 14.05 31.22 -53.97
CA SER A 364 12.69 31.00 -54.50
C SER A 364 12.07 29.64 -54.13
N THR A 365 12.61 28.94 -53.12
CA THR A 365 12.12 27.65 -52.65
C THR A 365 11.03 27.77 -51.58
N LEU A 366 10.88 28.95 -50.97
CA LEU A 366 9.91 29.20 -49.91
C LEU A 366 9.01 30.40 -50.21
N ASN A 367 7.71 30.24 -50.08
CA ASN A 367 6.77 31.36 -50.19
C ASN A 367 6.74 32.14 -48.86
N PRO A 368 6.91 33.50 -48.87
CA PRO A 368 6.91 34.33 -47.68
C PRO A 368 5.63 34.17 -46.82
N ALA A 369 4.50 33.83 -47.40
CA ALA A 369 3.23 33.62 -46.69
C ALA A 369 3.29 32.51 -45.60
N TYR A 370 4.24 31.56 -45.73
CA TYR A 370 4.39 30.47 -44.79
C TYR A 370 5.22 30.83 -43.53
N MET A 371 5.87 32.00 -43.48
CA MET A 371 6.73 32.40 -42.36
C MET A 371 6.00 32.37 -41.05
N ILE A 372 4.76 32.85 -40.98
CA ILE A 372 3.95 32.92 -39.73
C ILE A 372 3.62 31.52 -39.25
N VAL A 373 3.28 30.62 -40.15
CA VAL A 373 2.99 29.20 -39.82
C VAL A 373 4.24 28.52 -39.27
N LEU A 374 5.37 28.72 -39.93
CA LEU A 374 6.66 28.17 -39.51
C LEU A 374 7.09 28.72 -38.14
N PHE A 375 6.84 29.99 -37.85
CA PHE A 375 7.07 30.60 -36.53
C PHE A 375 6.26 29.88 -35.43
N ILE A 376 4.96 29.63 -35.68
CA ILE A 376 4.09 28.95 -34.70
C ILE A 376 4.55 27.51 -34.50
N ILE A 377 4.90 26.80 -35.57
CA ILE A 377 5.39 25.42 -35.49
C ILE A 377 6.72 25.36 -34.71
N SER A 378 7.68 26.24 -35.00
CA SER A 378 8.97 26.31 -34.33
C SER A 378 8.82 26.58 -32.82
N SER A 379 7.98 27.54 -32.45
CA SER A 379 7.68 27.83 -31.04
C SER A 379 7.09 26.63 -30.30
N ARG A 380 6.13 25.92 -30.93
CA ARG A 380 5.54 24.69 -30.35
C ARG A 380 6.54 23.53 -30.26
N LEU A 381 7.39 23.34 -31.25
CA LEU A 381 8.44 22.30 -31.23
C LEU A 381 9.41 22.49 -30.08
N SER A 382 9.87 23.75 -29.86
CA SER A 382 10.77 24.08 -28.74
C SER A 382 10.11 23.80 -27.39
N GLY A 383 8.84 24.16 -27.22
CA GLY A 383 8.08 23.88 -26.01
C GLY A 383 7.87 22.38 -25.75
N LEU A 384 7.48 21.62 -26.78
CA LEU A 384 7.32 20.15 -26.64
C LEU A 384 8.62 19.46 -26.30
N MET A 385 9.73 19.88 -26.92
CA MET A 385 11.04 19.33 -26.62
C MET A 385 11.45 19.52 -25.16
N ALA A 386 11.27 20.73 -24.63
CA ALA A 386 11.53 21.04 -23.22
C ALA A 386 10.63 20.18 -22.30
N GLN A 387 9.36 20.00 -22.65
CA GLN A 387 8.42 19.16 -21.90
C GLN A 387 8.82 17.68 -21.91
N ILE A 388 9.20 17.13 -23.07
CA ILE A 388 9.66 15.74 -23.20
C ILE A 388 10.85 15.50 -22.27
N VAL A 389 11.88 16.35 -22.34
CA VAL A 389 13.08 16.20 -21.50
C VAL A 389 12.74 16.35 -20.01
N THR A 390 11.88 17.29 -19.65
CA THR A 390 11.44 17.48 -18.26
C THR A 390 10.76 16.22 -17.76
N ARG A 391 9.80 15.67 -18.50
CA ARG A 391 9.08 14.45 -18.12
C ARG A 391 9.97 13.21 -18.06
N LEU A 392 10.92 13.07 -19.01
CA LEU A 392 11.93 11.99 -18.98
C LEU A 392 12.80 12.07 -17.71
N SER A 393 13.21 13.27 -17.32
CA SER A 393 14.00 13.45 -16.12
C SER A 393 13.21 13.15 -14.85
N HIS A 394 11.94 13.54 -14.79
CA HIS A 394 11.04 13.22 -13.69
C HIS A 394 10.75 11.71 -13.63
N LEU A 395 10.54 11.07 -14.78
CA LEU A 395 10.38 9.61 -14.85
C LEU A 395 11.62 8.89 -14.29
N LYS A 396 12.82 9.32 -14.70
CA LYS A 396 14.07 8.75 -14.18
C LYS A 396 14.21 8.95 -12.66
N ALA A 397 13.90 10.15 -12.15
CA ALA A 397 13.89 10.42 -10.72
C ALA A 397 12.86 9.57 -9.99
N GLY A 398 11.64 9.50 -10.51
CA GLY A 398 10.56 8.70 -9.93
C GLY A 398 10.89 7.21 -9.85
N LEU A 399 11.50 6.64 -10.89
CA LEU A 399 11.95 5.24 -10.90
C LEU A 399 13.06 4.97 -9.89
N TYR A 400 14.01 5.89 -9.77
CA TYR A 400 15.10 5.77 -8.78
C TYR A 400 14.55 5.72 -7.35
N HIS A 401 13.68 6.68 -6.98
CA HIS A 401 13.07 6.73 -5.65
C HIS A 401 12.12 5.56 -5.40
N LEU A 402 11.34 5.17 -6.41
CA LEU A 402 10.47 4.00 -6.32
C LEU A 402 11.27 2.75 -6.01
N LYS A 403 12.38 2.52 -6.74
CA LYS A 403 13.27 1.38 -6.50
C LYS A 403 13.84 1.42 -5.09
N GLN A 404 14.41 2.53 -4.67
CA GLN A 404 15.00 2.69 -3.33
C GLN A 404 13.98 2.41 -2.21
N SER A 405 12.75 2.91 -2.36
CA SER A 405 11.68 2.69 -1.38
C SER A 405 11.19 1.24 -1.39
N LEU A 406 11.08 0.60 -2.56
CA LEU A 406 10.73 -0.81 -2.66
C LEU A 406 11.83 -1.73 -2.11
N ASP A 407 13.10 -1.43 -2.37
CA ASP A 407 14.24 -2.17 -1.79
C ASP A 407 14.20 -2.10 -0.26
N MET A 408 13.83 -0.95 0.30
CA MET A 408 13.67 -0.78 1.74
C MET A 408 12.48 -1.59 2.29
N LEU A 409 11.34 -1.58 1.58
CA LEU A 409 10.13 -2.31 2.00
C LEU A 409 10.29 -3.82 1.86
N MET A 410 10.91 -4.29 0.77
CA MET A 410 11.05 -5.71 0.41
C MET A 410 12.41 -6.32 0.79
N GLY A 411 13.21 -5.60 1.60
CA GLY A 411 14.55 -6.03 2.01
C GLY A 411 14.58 -7.34 2.82
N ASP A 412 15.73 -7.61 3.45
CA ASP A 412 16.06 -8.91 4.06
C ASP A 412 15.13 -9.39 5.20
N ASN A 413 14.31 -8.48 5.75
CA ASN A 413 13.36 -8.81 6.82
C ASN A 413 12.18 -9.70 6.36
N ILE A 414 11.93 -9.77 5.03
CA ILE A 414 10.90 -10.64 4.47
C ILE A 414 11.58 -11.89 3.92
N THR A 415 11.68 -12.94 4.73
CA THR A 415 12.22 -14.23 4.28
C THR A 415 11.18 -14.97 3.41
N LYS A 416 11.64 -15.89 2.55
CA LYS A 416 10.72 -16.73 1.74
C LYS A 416 9.75 -17.51 2.63
N ASP A 417 10.21 -17.91 3.81
CA ASP A 417 9.44 -18.73 4.76
C ASP A 417 8.28 -17.95 5.43
N THR A 418 8.33 -16.59 5.40
CA THR A 418 7.25 -15.76 5.95
C THR A 418 6.01 -15.72 5.07
N ILE A 419 6.08 -16.21 3.82
CA ILE A 419 5.02 -16.07 2.82
C ILE A 419 4.31 -17.41 2.53
N ASP A 420 4.81 -18.55 3.04
CA ASP A 420 4.22 -19.87 2.78
C ASP A 420 3.04 -20.17 3.70
N ASP A 421 1.81 -19.93 3.20
CA ASP A 421 0.55 -19.97 3.95
C ASP A 421 -0.38 -21.14 3.62
N VAL A 422 0.07 -22.14 2.91
CA VAL A 422 -0.70 -23.38 2.74
C VAL A 422 -0.27 -24.36 3.82
N GLY A 423 -0.66 -24.02 5.06
CA GLY A 423 -0.36 -24.86 6.21
C GLY A 423 -1.45 -25.86 6.53
N VAL A 424 -1.13 -26.79 7.42
CA VAL A 424 -2.08 -27.73 8.01
C VAL A 424 -2.94 -26.99 9.03
N LYS A 425 -4.28 -27.15 8.96
CA LYS A 425 -5.20 -26.61 9.96
C LYS A 425 -5.41 -27.61 11.09
N ALA A 426 -5.39 -27.12 12.33
CA ALA A 426 -5.93 -27.83 13.47
C ALA A 426 -7.31 -27.27 13.81
N GLU A 427 -8.25 -28.11 14.23
CA GLU A 427 -9.59 -27.67 14.63
C GLU A 427 -9.57 -26.84 15.93
N SER A 428 -8.69 -27.21 16.87
CA SER A 428 -8.48 -26.52 18.14
C SER A 428 -7.05 -26.71 18.63
N ILE A 429 -6.58 -25.77 19.46
CA ILE A 429 -5.26 -25.80 20.09
C ILE A 429 -5.43 -26.19 21.57
N ASP A 430 -5.21 -27.46 21.87
CA ASP A 430 -5.26 -28.03 23.23
C ASP A 430 -3.91 -28.04 23.95
N LYS A 431 -2.82 -27.99 23.19
CA LYS A 431 -1.44 -28.03 23.72
C LYS A 431 -0.46 -27.31 22.79
N ILE A 432 0.56 -26.72 23.41
CA ILE A 432 1.76 -26.20 22.74
C ILE A 432 2.96 -26.95 23.30
N LYS A 433 3.84 -27.49 22.45
CA LYS A 433 5.03 -28.20 22.84
C LYS A 433 6.27 -27.55 22.24
N LEU A 434 7.23 -27.22 23.08
CA LEU A 434 8.55 -26.73 22.70
C LEU A 434 9.55 -27.88 22.87
N THR A 435 10.42 -28.07 21.89
CA THR A 435 11.45 -29.14 21.95
C THR A 435 12.78 -28.56 21.50
N GLY A 436 13.74 -28.50 22.44
CA GLY A 436 15.09 -28.01 22.17
C GLY A 436 15.16 -26.60 21.63
N LEU A 437 14.24 -25.72 22.06
CA LEU A 437 14.10 -24.36 21.53
C LEU A 437 15.28 -23.49 21.98
N THR A 438 16.02 -22.94 21.01
CA THR A 438 17.08 -21.96 21.21
C THR A 438 16.72 -20.70 20.43
N ILE A 439 16.53 -19.58 21.11
CA ILE A 439 16.15 -18.30 20.51
C ILE A 439 17.37 -17.39 20.46
N LYS A 440 17.59 -16.75 19.30
CA LYS A 440 18.69 -15.80 19.08
C LYS A 440 18.15 -14.41 18.74
N HIS A 441 18.89 -13.39 19.18
CA HIS A 441 18.73 -12.01 18.71
C HIS A 441 20.09 -11.59 18.15
N ASP A 442 20.13 -11.33 16.85
CA ASP A 442 21.36 -11.22 16.07
C ASP A 442 22.23 -12.48 16.27
N GLU A 443 23.44 -12.36 16.78
CA GLU A 443 24.35 -13.49 17.07
C GLU A 443 24.25 -14.00 18.51
N ALA A 444 23.58 -13.27 19.41
CA ALA A 444 23.48 -13.62 20.82
C ALA A 444 22.32 -14.58 21.11
N SER A 445 22.59 -15.66 21.82
CA SER A 445 21.58 -16.59 22.35
C SER A 445 20.86 -15.97 23.54
N ILE A 446 19.53 -15.85 23.45
CA ILE A 446 18.66 -15.36 24.54
C ILE A 446 18.15 -16.51 25.39
N LEU A 447 17.68 -17.58 24.73
CA LEU A 447 17.26 -18.82 25.38
C LEU A 447 17.97 -20.01 24.71
N GLU A 448 18.31 -21.01 25.48
CA GLU A 448 19.08 -22.16 25.03
C GLU A 448 18.42 -23.48 25.45
N ASN A 449 18.18 -24.37 24.47
CA ASN A 449 17.69 -25.73 24.64
C ASN A 449 16.45 -25.87 25.56
N VAL A 450 15.46 -24.97 25.40
CA VAL A 450 14.24 -24.97 26.20
C VAL A 450 13.28 -26.04 25.68
N SER A 451 12.81 -26.90 26.59
CA SER A 451 11.76 -27.90 26.31
C SER A 451 10.63 -27.72 27.33
N LEU A 452 9.42 -27.45 26.84
CA LEU A 452 8.27 -27.10 27.66
C LEU A 452 6.98 -27.61 27.02
N LYS A 453 5.98 -27.93 27.83
CA LYS A 453 4.66 -28.34 27.38
C LYS A 453 3.57 -27.53 28.06
N LEU A 454 2.90 -26.68 27.28
CA LEU A 454 1.76 -25.87 27.74
C LEU A 454 0.46 -26.59 27.37
N LYS A 455 -0.48 -26.62 28.30
CA LYS A 455 -1.77 -27.31 28.15
C LYS A 455 -2.93 -26.37 28.37
N LYS A 456 -4.04 -26.65 27.71
CA LYS A 456 -5.33 -26.01 27.94
C LYS A 456 -5.80 -26.22 29.38
N GLY A 457 -6.44 -25.21 29.94
CA GLY A 457 -6.96 -25.26 31.31
C GLY A 457 -6.00 -24.74 32.37
N ILE A 458 -4.82 -24.23 31.98
CA ILE A 458 -3.78 -23.76 32.89
C ILE A 458 -3.42 -22.31 32.56
N LEU A 459 -3.33 -21.48 33.60
CA LEU A 459 -2.83 -20.09 33.54
C LEU A 459 -1.33 -20.10 33.89
N TYR A 460 -0.49 -19.87 32.87
CA TYR A 460 0.96 -19.80 33.01
C TYR A 460 1.41 -18.36 33.27
N GLY A 461 2.17 -18.14 34.34
CA GLY A 461 2.87 -16.90 34.63
C GLY A 461 4.31 -16.96 34.15
N LEU A 462 4.76 -15.99 33.34
CA LEU A 462 6.15 -15.92 32.87
C LEU A 462 6.91 -14.87 33.69
N LYS A 463 7.86 -15.34 34.52
CA LYS A 463 8.74 -14.53 35.36
C LYS A 463 10.13 -14.40 34.76
N GLY A 464 10.76 -13.26 34.97
CA GLY A 464 12.18 -13.03 34.57
C GLY A 464 12.55 -11.56 34.67
N GLY A 465 13.83 -11.26 34.78
CA GLY A 465 14.35 -9.90 34.81
C GLY A 465 14.11 -9.12 33.50
N VAL A 466 14.44 -7.85 33.51
CA VAL A 466 14.43 -7.04 32.28
C VAL A 466 15.53 -7.57 31.34
N GLY A 467 15.20 -7.75 30.05
CA GLY A 467 16.17 -8.24 29.05
C GLY A 467 16.39 -9.77 29.04
N THR A 468 15.69 -10.55 29.86
CA THR A 468 15.83 -12.03 29.88
C THR A 468 15.19 -12.74 28.68
N GLY A 469 14.46 -12.01 27.82
CA GLY A 469 13.87 -12.58 26.60
C GLY A 469 12.39 -12.99 26.71
N LYS A 470 11.64 -12.57 27.73
CA LYS A 470 10.20 -12.85 27.87
C LYS A 470 9.42 -12.48 26.62
N SER A 471 9.52 -11.23 26.20
CA SER A 471 8.80 -10.72 25.02
C SER A 471 9.27 -11.42 23.72
N THR A 472 10.55 -11.79 23.64
CA THR A 472 11.09 -12.52 22.48
C THR A 472 10.53 -13.94 22.43
N LEU A 473 10.46 -14.64 23.57
CA LEU A 473 9.81 -15.95 23.67
C LEU A 473 8.35 -15.87 23.24
N MET A 474 7.59 -14.88 23.74
CA MET A 474 6.19 -14.69 23.37
C MET A 474 6.02 -14.40 21.88
N LYS A 475 6.87 -13.53 21.30
CA LYS A 475 6.89 -13.26 19.87
C LYS A 475 7.27 -14.50 19.04
N THR A 476 8.15 -15.36 19.55
CA THR A 476 8.49 -16.63 18.90
C THR A 476 7.31 -17.59 18.91
N LEU A 477 6.59 -17.68 20.04
CA LEU A 477 5.39 -18.52 20.15
C LEU A 477 4.29 -18.10 19.15
N ILE A 478 4.05 -16.83 18.96
CA ILE A 478 3.04 -16.37 17.99
C ILE A 478 3.54 -16.33 16.53
N GLY A 479 4.77 -16.81 16.27
CA GLY A 479 5.35 -16.85 14.92
C GLY A 479 5.79 -15.47 14.38
N SER A 480 5.96 -14.46 15.24
CA SER A 480 6.45 -13.13 14.83
C SER A 480 7.98 -13.01 14.88
N HIS A 481 8.68 -13.92 15.56
CA HIS A 481 10.13 -13.97 15.63
C HIS A 481 10.61 -15.32 15.09
N HIS A 482 11.40 -15.28 14.01
CA HIS A 482 11.79 -16.47 13.24
C HIS A 482 13.23 -16.92 13.51
N ASN A 483 14.05 -16.15 14.25
CA ASN A 483 15.45 -16.51 14.51
C ASN A 483 15.56 -17.46 15.71
N TYR A 484 15.13 -18.71 15.51
CA TYR A 484 15.22 -19.77 16.51
C TYR A 484 15.63 -21.12 15.89
N LYS A 485 16.14 -22.02 16.74
CA LYS A 485 16.38 -23.43 16.44
C LYS A 485 15.54 -24.30 17.36
N GLY A 486 15.26 -25.53 16.96
CA GLY A 486 14.37 -26.42 17.69
C GLY A 486 12.99 -26.48 17.06
N LYS A 487 12.00 -26.98 17.79
CA LYS A 487 10.66 -27.24 17.29
C LYS A 487 9.59 -26.65 18.19
N ILE A 488 8.59 -25.99 17.59
CA ILE A 488 7.38 -25.49 18.26
C ILE A 488 6.19 -26.18 17.60
N GLU A 489 5.42 -26.91 18.38
CA GLU A 489 4.26 -27.67 17.91
C GLU A 489 2.97 -27.16 18.55
N TYR A 490 1.97 -26.83 17.73
CA TYR A 490 0.59 -26.49 18.10
C TYR A 490 -0.31 -27.66 17.78
N ALA A 491 -0.99 -28.24 18.79
CA ALA A 491 -1.79 -29.44 18.63
C ALA A 491 -1.06 -30.62 17.92
N GLY A 492 0.27 -30.68 18.01
CA GLY A 492 1.11 -31.67 17.34
C GLY A 492 1.58 -31.31 15.94
N ILE A 493 1.20 -30.14 15.42
CA ILE A 493 1.63 -29.62 14.12
C ILE A 493 2.73 -28.59 14.34
N ASP A 494 3.80 -28.68 13.57
CA ASP A 494 4.92 -27.72 13.64
C ASP A 494 4.44 -26.31 13.22
N LEU A 495 4.86 -25.28 13.98
CA LEU A 495 4.52 -23.89 13.73
C LEU A 495 4.87 -23.43 12.30
N ASN A 496 5.94 -23.96 11.72
CA ASN A 496 6.40 -23.60 10.37
C ASN A 496 5.50 -24.13 9.25
N ILE A 497 4.74 -25.19 9.52
CA ILE A 497 3.78 -25.79 8.56
C ILE A 497 2.33 -25.55 8.96
N LEU A 498 2.10 -24.83 10.05
CA LEU A 498 0.76 -24.46 10.49
C LEU A 498 0.19 -23.35 9.63
N ASP A 499 -1.10 -23.42 9.32
CA ASP A 499 -1.82 -22.38 8.59
C ASP A 499 -1.82 -21.06 9.41
N LYS A 500 -1.24 -20.00 8.86
CA LYS A 500 -1.13 -18.71 9.56
C LYS A 500 -2.49 -18.07 9.85
N SER A 501 -3.47 -18.23 8.94
CA SER A 501 -4.82 -17.72 9.18
C SER A 501 -5.49 -18.38 10.38
N MET A 502 -5.09 -19.62 10.67
CA MET A 502 -5.51 -20.32 11.89
C MET A 502 -4.85 -19.70 13.13
N LEU A 503 -3.53 -19.42 13.10
CA LEU A 503 -2.87 -18.71 14.20
C LEU A 503 -3.53 -17.36 14.47
N GLU A 504 -3.78 -16.57 13.43
CA GLU A 504 -4.44 -15.27 13.54
C GLU A 504 -5.85 -15.35 14.15
N SER A 505 -6.59 -16.41 13.87
CA SER A 505 -7.94 -16.61 14.41
C SER A 505 -7.99 -17.27 15.78
N LYS A 506 -6.97 -18.04 16.16
CA LYS A 506 -6.93 -18.88 17.37
C LYS A 506 -5.99 -18.38 18.45
N VAL A 507 -5.12 -17.41 18.13
CA VAL A 507 -4.15 -16.84 19.07
C VAL A 507 -4.43 -15.36 19.26
N SER A 508 -4.63 -14.94 20.50
CA SER A 508 -4.76 -13.54 20.88
C SER A 508 -3.46 -13.05 21.51
N TYR A 509 -2.88 -11.99 20.98
CA TYR A 509 -1.65 -11.40 21.49
C TYR A 509 -1.85 -9.95 21.93
N LEU A 510 -1.35 -9.63 23.11
CA LEU A 510 -1.30 -8.27 23.63
C LEU A 510 0.08 -7.98 24.21
N SER A 511 0.79 -6.99 23.66
CA SER A 511 2.07 -6.52 24.19
C SER A 511 1.94 -5.21 24.97
N ALA A 512 2.99 -4.85 25.71
CA ALA A 512 3.06 -3.60 26.45
C ALA A 512 2.92 -2.35 25.57
N ASP A 513 3.41 -2.39 24.34
CA ASP A 513 3.49 -1.25 23.41
C ASP A 513 2.29 -1.17 22.45
N MET A 514 1.32 -2.08 22.55
CA MET A 514 0.15 -2.04 21.68
C MET A 514 -0.77 -0.88 22.00
N SER A 515 -1.30 -0.27 20.92
CA SER A 515 -2.29 0.81 20.94
C SER A 515 -3.55 0.41 20.17
N PHE A 516 -4.52 1.30 20.15
CA PHE A 516 -5.71 1.16 19.32
C PHE A 516 -5.37 1.39 17.83
N PHE A 517 -6.11 0.71 16.97
CA PHE A 517 -6.14 1.04 15.54
C PHE A 517 -7.04 2.26 15.32
N SER A 518 -6.71 3.10 14.32
CA SER A 518 -7.57 4.20 13.91
C SER A 518 -8.95 3.67 13.46
N GLY A 519 -10.01 4.27 13.97
CA GLY A 519 -11.39 3.84 13.75
C GLY A 519 -12.25 4.01 15.01
N THR A 520 -13.43 3.44 15.01
CA THR A 520 -14.29 3.45 16.21
C THR A 520 -13.80 2.44 17.27
N LEU A 521 -14.24 2.62 18.49
CA LEU A 521 -13.97 1.64 19.55
C LEU A 521 -14.56 0.27 19.18
N TYR A 522 -15.72 0.26 18.52
CA TYR A 522 -16.34 -0.95 17.97
C TYR A 522 -15.46 -1.62 16.94
N ASP A 523 -14.89 -0.86 15.98
CA ASP A 523 -13.98 -1.41 14.99
C ASP A 523 -12.79 -2.13 15.64
N ASN A 524 -12.24 -1.54 16.71
CA ASN A 524 -11.12 -2.14 17.45
C ASN A 524 -11.48 -3.46 18.13
N PHE A 525 -12.72 -3.64 18.62
CA PHE A 525 -13.21 -4.94 19.07
C PHE A 525 -13.32 -5.93 17.93
N VAL A 526 -13.92 -5.52 16.81
CA VAL A 526 -14.10 -6.36 15.62
C VAL A 526 -12.76 -6.80 15.01
N PHE A 527 -11.78 -5.88 14.91
CA PHE A 527 -10.43 -6.19 14.42
C PHE A 527 -9.71 -7.26 15.25
N ARG A 528 -10.07 -7.38 16.52
CA ARG A 528 -9.54 -8.40 17.44
C ARG A 528 -10.42 -9.66 17.53
N GLY A 529 -11.40 -9.81 16.64
CA GLY A 529 -12.29 -11.00 16.59
C GLY A 529 -13.42 -11.01 17.59
N CYS A 530 -13.68 -9.91 18.30
CA CYS A 530 -14.80 -9.81 19.24
C CYS A 530 -16.06 -9.33 18.51
N ASN A 531 -17.03 -10.24 18.30
CA ASN A 531 -18.20 -10.01 17.45
C ASN A 531 -19.53 -10.10 18.20
N ALA A 532 -19.52 -10.13 19.52
CA ALA A 532 -20.72 -10.29 20.33
C ALA A 532 -21.09 -8.98 21.08
N PRO A 533 -21.88 -8.06 20.50
CA PRO A 533 -22.20 -6.76 21.10
C PRO A 533 -22.78 -6.87 22.52
N LYS A 534 -23.65 -7.85 22.77
CA LYS A 534 -24.26 -8.07 24.09
C LYS A 534 -23.23 -8.45 25.17
N THR A 535 -22.23 -9.26 24.80
CA THR A 535 -21.14 -9.66 25.69
C THR A 535 -20.21 -8.49 25.96
N MET A 536 -19.91 -7.67 24.94
CA MET A 536 -19.15 -6.44 25.06
C MET A 536 -19.82 -5.47 26.04
N ASP A 537 -21.10 -5.20 25.86
CA ASP A 537 -21.88 -4.32 26.74
C ASP A 537 -21.86 -4.77 28.19
N ALA A 538 -22.07 -6.07 28.43
CA ALA A 538 -22.10 -6.64 29.78
C ALA A 538 -20.74 -6.46 30.48
N ILE A 539 -19.63 -6.80 29.80
CA ILE A 539 -18.29 -6.75 30.35
C ILE A 539 -17.81 -5.29 30.49
N LEU A 540 -18.12 -4.42 29.53
CA LEU A 540 -17.78 -2.99 29.65
C LEU A 540 -18.51 -2.34 30.85
N LYS A 541 -19.77 -2.65 31.08
CA LYS A 541 -20.54 -2.19 32.25
C LYS A 541 -19.94 -2.72 33.56
N GLU A 542 -19.55 -3.98 33.61
CA GLU A 542 -18.92 -4.60 34.78
C GLU A 542 -17.54 -3.98 35.09
N CYS A 543 -16.73 -3.77 34.04
CA CYS A 543 -15.36 -3.29 34.19
C CYS A 543 -15.26 -1.76 34.36
N PHE A 544 -16.24 -1.01 33.86
CA PHE A 544 -16.30 0.46 33.94
C PHE A 544 -17.63 0.95 34.51
N PRO A 545 -17.93 0.69 35.77
CA PRO A 545 -19.19 1.09 36.38
C PRO A 545 -19.37 2.61 36.29
N GLY A 546 -20.56 3.03 35.89
CA GLY A 546 -20.92 4.46 35.78
C GLY A 546 -20.48 5.14 34.49
N ARG A 547 -19.86 4.43 33.54
CA ARG A 547 -19.57 4.94 32.18
C ARG A 547 -20.44 4.23 31.15
N ASN A 548 -21.17 5.02 30.37
CA ASN A 548 -21.81 4.54 29.16
C ASN A 548 -20.84 4.78 27.98
N PHE A 549 -20.36 3.72 27.37
CA PHE A 549 -19.57 3.79 26.14
C PHE A 549 -20.50 3.75 24.94
N ASP A 550 -20.58 4.85 24.21
CA ASP A 550 -21.11 4.83 22.85
C ASP A 550 -20.00 4.34 21.91
N TYR A 551 -19.65 3.02 22.03
CA TYR A 551 -18.51 2.44 21.34
C TYR A 551 -18.68 2.41 19.82
N GLN A 552 -19.90 2.53 19.30
CA GLN A 552 -20.17 2.59 17.86
C GLN A 552 -19.77 3.94 17.27
N ASN A 553 -19.88 5.03 18.03
CA ASN A 553 -19.59 6.38 17.58
C ASN A 553 -18.32 6.98 18.21
N LEU A 554 -17.75 6.33 19.23
CA LEU A 554 -16.51 6.80 19.86
C LEU A 554 -15.32 6.50 18.96
N TYR A 555 -14.84 7.53 18.28
CA TYR A 555 -13.72 7.45 17.35
C TYR A 555 -12.38 7.50 18.10
N VAL A 556 -11.44 6.61 17.74
CA VAL A 556 -10.14 6.41 18.40
C VAL A 556 -9.04 6.77 17.40
N ASP A 557 -9.02 8.02 16.92
CA ASP A 557 -7.97 8.50 16.01
C ASP A 557 -6.70 8.93 16.73
N ASP A 558 -6.87 9.45 17.95
CA ASP A 558 -5.79 9.86 18.83
C ASP A 558 -6.01 9.29 20.22
N ILE A 559 -5.02 8.58 20.72
CA ILE A 559 -5.01 8.08 22.11
C ILE A 559 -5.27 9.22 23.10
N ASP A 560 -4.90 10.45 22.74
CA ASP A 560 -5.06 11.65 23.55
C ASP A 560 -6.50 12.20 23.57
N ASN A 561 -7.31 11.90 22.55
CA ASN A 561 -8.70 12.37 22.46
C ASN A 561 -9.70 11.49 23.22
N ILE A 562 -9.31 10.31 23.69
CA ILE A 562 -10.15 9.51 24.56
C ILE A 562 -9.98 10.01 25.99
N PRO A 563 -11.03 10.50 26.66
CA PRO A 563 -10.93 11.00 28.03
C PRO A 563 -10.79 9.84 29.04
N MET A 564 -9.71 9.08 28.90
CA MET A 564 -9.38 7.92 29.74
C MET A 564 -7.94 8.01 30.25
N SER A 565 -7.71 7.56 31.48
CA SER A 565 -6.36 7.38 32.00
C SER A 565 -5.62 6.25 31.24
N THR A 566 -4.28 6.28 31.28
CA THR A 566 -3.45 5.22 30.66
C THR A 566 -3.83 3.82 31.15
N GLY A 567 -4.14 3.67 32.46
CA GLY A 567 -4.63 2.41 33.03
C GLY A 567 -5.98 1.98 32.45
N GLN A 568 -6.92 2.91 32.25
CA GLN A 568 -8.22 2.61 31.67
C GLN A 568 -8.10 2.19 30.19
N LYS A 569 -7.24 2.88 29.41
CA LYS A 569 -6.92 2.49 28.03
C LYS A 569 -6.34 1.09 28.00
N ARG A 570 -5.42 0.79 28.90
CA ARG A 570 -4.78 -0.53 29.02
C ARG A 570 -5.78 -1.64 29.34
N LYS A 571 -6.66 -1.37 30.32
CA LYS A 571 -7.74 -2.28 30.69
C LYS A 571 -8.65 -2.58 29.50
N LEU A 572 -8.96 -1.58 28.68
CA LEU A 572 -9.79 -1.74 27.50
C LEU A 572 -9.11 -2.63 26.44
N LEU A 573 -7.83 -2.40 26.15
CA LEU A 573 -7.05 -3.26 25.26
C LEU A 573 -6.97 -4.70 25.75
N PHE A 574 -6.83 -4.90 27.05
CA PHE A 574 -6.85 -6.21 27.69
C PHE A 574 -8.21 -6.91 27.50
N LEU A 575 -9.32 -6.19 27.72
CA LEU A 575 -10.66 -6.74 27.50
C LEU A 575 -10.89 -7.13 26.05
N MET A 576 -10.45 -6.32 25.09
CA MET A 576 -10.52 -6.64 23.66
C MET A 576 -9.73 -7.91 23.34
N ALA A 577 -8.55 -8.08 23.93
CA ALA A 577 -7.73 -9.26 23.71
C ALA A 577 -8.40 -10.54 24.24
N ILE A 578 -9.02 -10.48 25.43
CA ILE A 578 -9.69 -11.64 26.05
C ILE A 578 -11.00 -11.98 25.33
N LEU A 579 -11.75 -10.98 24.88
CA LEU A 579 -13.03 -11.18 24.20
C LEU A 579 -12.91 -11.71 22.77
N SER A 580 -11.70 -11.87 22.26
CA SER A 580 -11.43 -12.45 20.94
C SER A 580 -11.81 -13.92 20.81
N ASN A 581 -12.14 -14.61 21.90
CA ASN A 581 -12.49 -16.03 21.94
C ASN A 581 -11.44 -16.96 21.31
N ALA A 582 -10.16 -16.71 21.67
CA ALA A 582 -9.02 -17.45 21.16
C ALA A 582 -8.77 -18.76 21.94
N ASP A 583 -8.11 -19.73 21.33
CA ASP A 583 -7.65 -20.95 21.99
C ASP A 583 -6.37 -20.72 22.80
N VAL A 584 -5.59 -19.68 22.43
CA VAL A 584 -4.33 -19.31 23.09
C VAL A 584 -4.29 -17.79 23.32
N TYR A 585 -4.02 -17.38 24.54
CA TYR A 585 -3.79 -15.99 24.92
C TYR A 585 -2.33 -15.79 25.33
N VAL A 586 -1.64 -14.88 24.67
CA VAL A 586 -0.26 -14.48 24.96
C VAL A 586 -0.25 -13.02 25.38
N LEU A 587 -0.07 -12.76 26.65
CA LEU A 587 -0.27 -11.45 27.28
C LEU A 587 1.05 -10.94 27.87
N ASP A 588 1.73 -10.04 27.15
CA ASP A 588 3.04 -9.51 27.54
C ASP A 588 2.86 -8.20 28.32
N GLU A 589 3.17 -8.25 29.63
CA GLU A 589 3.06 -7.13 30.59
C GLU A 589 1.70 -6.39 30.49
N SER A 590 0.64 -7.12 30.19
CA SER A 590 -0.66 -6.58 29.85
C SER A 590 -1.39 -5.92 31.03
N LEU A 591 -1.05 -6.26 32.26
CA LEU A 591 -1.66 -5.75 33.49
C LEU A 591 -0.85 -4.61 34.17
N VAL A 592 0.20 -4.12 33.53
CA VAL A 592 0.99 -2.99 34.03
C VAL A 592 0.16 -1.71 33.98
N ASN A 593 0.35 -0.83 34.97
CA ASN A 593 -0.36 0.45 35.14
C ASN A 593 -1.88 0.33 35.44
N LEU A 594 -2.38 -0.84 35.83
CA LEU A 594 -3.73 -1.01 36.31
C LEU A 594 -3.79 -0.80 37.86
N SER A 595 -4.95 -0.38 38.35
CA SER A 595 -5.19 -0.35 39.80
C SER A 595 -5.21 -1.77 40.38
N PRO A 596 -4.85 -1.98 41.65
CA PRO A 596 -4.92 -3.30 42.29
C PRO A 596 -6.28 -3.97 42.17
N GLU A 597 -7.36 -3.20 42.27
CA GLU A 597 -8.73 -3.69 42.10
C GLU A 597 -9.01 -4.17 40.67
N ASP A 598 -8.50 -3.43 39.67
CA ASP A 598 -8.64 -3.79 38.27
C ASP A 598 -7.80 -5.04 37.93
N VAL A 599 -6.62 -5.18 38.52
CA VAL A 599 -5.78 -6.39 38.37
C VAL A 599 -6.53 -7.63 38.86
N VAL A 600 -7.17 -7.55 40.05
CA VAL A 600 -7.96 -8.68 40.58
C VAL A 600 -9.13 -9.04 39.67
N LYS A 601 -9.86 -8.04 39.15
CA LYS A 601 -10.96 -8.28 38.19
C LYS A 601 -10.45 -8.92 36.88
N CYS A 602 -9.36 -8.40 36.32
CA CYS A 602 -8.74 -8.95 35.12
C CYS A 602 -8.25 -10.39 35.32
N LEU A 603 -7.62 -10.70 36.45
CA LEU A 603 -7.20 -12.06 36.79
C LEU A 603 -8.39 -13.01 36.97
N GLY A 604 -9.49 -12.53 37.55
CA GLY A 604 -10.74 -13.29 37.67
C GLY A 604 -11.33 -13.65 36.27
N LEU A 605 -11.29 -12.69 35.35
CA LEU A 605 -11.68 -12.95 33.96
C LEU A 605 -10.71 -13.94 33.26
N LEU A 606 -9.40 -13.75 33.42
CA LEU A 606 -8.40 -14.67 32.84
C LEU A 606 -8.62 -16.12 33.28
N ARG A 607 -8.93 -16.36 34.54
CA ARG A 607 -9.22 -17.71 35.04
C ARG A 607 -10.45 -18.34 34.38
N LYS A 608 -11.49 -17.55 34.10
CA LYS A 608 -12.67 -18.05 33.38
C LYS A 608 -12.30 -18.50 31.95
N TYR A 609 -11.48 -17.71 31.26
CA TYR A 609 -11.04 -18.06 29.89
C TYR A 609 -9.97 -19.16 29.90
N ALA A 610 -9.07 -19.18 30.88
CA ALA A 610 -8.04 -20.23 31.01
C ALA A 610 -8.63 -21.64 31.11
N ALA A 611 -9.83 -21.80 31.68
CA ALA A 611 -10.51 -23.10 31.73
C ALA A 611 -10.73 -23.73 30.34
N GLN A 612 -10.84 -22.92 29.30
CA GLN A 612 -11.10 -23.37 27.93
C GLN A 612 -9.98 -23.03 26.93
N SER A 613 -8.87 -22.46 27.38
CA SER A 613 -7.77 -21.98 26.54
C SER A 613 -6.41 -22.17 27.23
N ILE A 614 -5.32 -21.93 26.50
CA ILE A 614 -3.96 -21.81 27.04
C ILE A 614 -3.71 -20.32 27.29
N VAL A 615 -3.35 -19.95 28.51
CA VAL A 615 -3.05 -18.55 28.83
C VAL A 615 -1.62 -18.41 29.33
N ILE A 616 -0.86 -17.52 28.68
CA ILE A 616 0.53 -17.19 29.04
C ILE A 616 0.57 -15.69 29.35
N LEU A 617 0.88 -15.35 30.61
CA LEU A 617 0.92 -13.98 31.10
C LEU A 617 2.32 -13.63 31.62
N SER A 618 3.00 -12.65 31.03
CA SER A 618 4.23 -12.13 31.64
C SER A 618 3.93 -11.02 32.64
N SER A 619 4.63 -11.04 33.76
CA SER A 619 4.54 -9.98 34.76
C SER A 619 5.82 -9.88 35.58
N HIS A 620 6.12 -8.65 36.03
CA HIS A 620 7.12 -8.38 37.06
C HIS A 620 6.52 -8.30 38.48
N ASN A 621 5.19 -8.38 38.61
CA ASN A 621 4.50 -8.28 39.88
C ASN A 621 4.24 -9.67 40.46
N ASP A 622 4.87 -9.94 41.62
CA ASP A 622 4.74 -11.24 42.30
C ASP A 622 3.29 -11.55 42.70
N SER A 623 2.46 -10.54 42.97
CA SER A 623 1.02 -10.76 43.28
C SER A 623 0.23 -11.25 42.06
N VAL A 624 0.63 -10.88 40.86
CA VAL A 624 0.04 -11.37 39.62
C VAL A 624 0.52 -12.81 39.33
N LEU A 625 1.80 -13.06 39.55
CA LEU A 625 2.41 -14.38 39.33
C LEU A 625 1.88 -15.42 40.33
N SER A 626 1.64 -15.05 41.60
CA SER A 626 1.05 -15.95 42.60
C SER A 626 -0.40 -16.33 42.30
N ALA A 627 -1.07 -15.59 41.43
CA ALA A 627 -2.39 -15.93 40.94
C ALA A 627 -2.39 -16.89 39.75
N CYS A 628 -1.24 -17.22 39.20
CA CYS A 628 -1.08 -18.19 38.10
C CYS A 628 -0.98 -19.63 38.65
N ASP A 629 -1.43 -20.60 37.86
CA ASP A 629 -1.39 -22.01 38.28
C ASP A 629 0.03 -22.59 38.21
N VAL A 630 0.82 -22.10 37.23
CA VAL A 630 2.22 -22.52 37.03
C VAL A 630 3.04 -21.28 36.70
N VAL A 631 4.20 -21.13 37.36
CA VAL A 631 5.13 -20.03 37.10
C VAL A 631 6.36 -20.55 36.34
N LEU A 632 6.60 -20.00 35.17
CA LEU A 632 7.76 -20.27 34.32
C LEU A 632 8.80 -19.17 34.54
N GLU A 633 9.92 -19.47 35.17
CA GLU A 633 10.98 -18.51 35.43
C GLU A 633 12.11 -18.64 34.41
N ILE A 634 12.41 -17.52 33.72
CA ILE A 634 13.58 -17.45 32.83
C ILE A 634 14.80 -17.09 33.66
N LYS A 635 15.72 -18.02 33.78
CA LYS A 635 16.98 -17.85 34.50
C LYS A 635 18.11 -18.56 33.75
N ASP A 636 19.27 -17.93 33.67
CA ASP A 636 20.47 -18.48 33.02
C ASP A 636 20.18 -19.03 31.59
N LYS A 637 19.40 -18.28 30.78
CA LYS A 637 18.95 -18.63 29.43
C LYS A 637 18.09 -19.91 29.32
N THR A 638 17.61 -20.43 30.44
CA THR A 638 16.73 -21.61 30.51
C THR A 638 15.39 -21.24 31.16
N ILE A 639 14.41 -22.13 31.08
CA ILE A 639 13.11 -21.96 31.73
C ILE A 639 12.99 -23.02 32.85
N ILE A 640 12.70 -22.54 34.05
CA ILE A 640 12.45 -23.38 35.23
C ILE A 640 10.95 -23.28 35.54
N GLU A 641 10.30 -24.42 35.71
CA GLU A 641 8.89 -24.53 36.05
C GLU A 641 8.75 -24.62 37.58
N HIS A 642 7.96 -23.70 38.16
CA HIS A 642 7.57 -23.69 39.57
C HIS A 642 6.05 -23.91 39.66
N GLN A 643 5.65 -24.93 40.39
CA GLN A 643 4.23 -25.24 40.70
C GLN A 643 3.71 -24.47 41.88
#